data_6bf7a29c32158d85962793408e9283a8
#
_entry.id   6bf7a29c32158d85962793408e9283a8
#
_cell.length_a   1.000
_cell.length_b   1.000
_cell.length_c   1.000
_cell.angle_alpha   90.00
_cell.angle_beta   90.00
_cell.angle_gamma   90.00
#
_symmetry.space_group_name_H-M   'P 1'
#
loop_
_entity.id
_entity.type
_entity.pdbx_description
1 polymer ?
#
loop_
_entity_poly.entity_id
_entity_poly.type
_entity_poly.pdbx_seq_one_letter_code
_entity_poly.pdbx_strand_id
1 'polypeptide(L)'
;MKYQLNTSNYHTFDIFEVNKLPARSYFIPYPDRAGADAAAPKEKRYGSHKVLCLNGRWDFKFYPRPAELPNPLDTDQISFDKIDVPACWQFRGYDKPFYVNIRYQFPYDPPVIPTTEKAGKVFSWLGADQKISLRRKDPGEEYNFVGVYRRSLNIDDPSKHYVIDFMGVASCMDLYLNGGFIGYSEGSHNIAGFDLSGRLNAGENEIVVVVHRWCTGTYLEDQDMFRNNGIFRDVLLRISEPTDLWDIDAQTVKTGNTYSLTLKAQTLSDTGVTFTLEGHGVSKTATVPAKDKAAEVTFTDLSVAEWNAEDPVLYNIYFETATGCVKEKIGFRTVTVDGDVLLFNGRKIKFKGVNHHDTSPTGGYTMTPDEIERDVLTCKEFNIDTIRTSHYPPDPLLLELADELGVYIVDENDLETHGTFAHQLPPTYNSISHDPKWQARYVDRITRLYQRDKIHGNTSIFMWSLGNEAGGYRNTDAMYEYLKAHSHLPVHYESAVHCKREAYDVGSEMYPSVKMVHDVGEKRRKMKRLNDRPYFMCEYAHAMGVGPGNTEAYWQEIYRYDNMMGGCVWEMVDHAVLQPDGGYTYGGDHGEWEHDGNFCVDGLFYPDRTPSAGAKIMKFIYRPIRVAHLSGDRFEVFNTTAFSNASRYQLEFRWNDGSSVTVTPDAAPMSKATVKVALGKPVDGTQMVTVVTTDTKTGKAVAEEQIVLTRKVRGAPATQRLPEGYSVGGGRLICQQGGRTVLTGALQGTLLYRAGTDNDTDPLFRKVMEPYQDQTEDLVSAGKTANGWKVVTRVSNRKQKFTVTDTYEGVEGGILVTSVLHCTAGGGTVPRFGKCFRLDEVFDKVRYVGRCGESYNDMKDQFPIKDVTCTVADMTEPNIRPQESGNRMDCTVASVSDGKVKVTFEAVDRPVELAIKPYTDKALCGMNHRKDEVRTGTYVTIQAFQQGIGTGACGPNIMPEFRYSAKQDYTLKFLIRVEEAK
;
A
#
# COMPACT_ATOMS: atom_id res chain seq x y z
N MET A 1 15.86 43.15 2.05
CA MET A 1 14.67 43.89 1.51
C MET A 1 13.51 43.89 2.50
N LYS A 2 12.53 44.80 2.32
CA LYS A 2 11.34 44.85 3.22
C LYS A 2 10.10 44.41 2.48
N TYR A 3 9.32 43.54 3.14
CA TYR A 3 8.10 42.98 2.59
C TYR A 3 6.91 43.29 3.51
N GLN A 4 5.89 43.94 2.98
CA GLN A 4 4.59 44.03 3.67
C GLN A 4 3.87 42.70 3.47
N LEU A 5 3.81 41.88 4.52
CA LEU A 5 3.26 40.55 4.43
C LEU A 5 1.72 40.58 4.47
N ASN A 6 1.11 39.66 3.73
CA ASN A 6 -0.28 39.31 3.90
C ASN A 6 -0.42 38.46 5.19
N THR A 7 -1.37 38.83 6.05
CA THR A 7 -1.57 38.14 7.32
C THR A 7 -2.94 37.47 7.42
N SER A 8 -3.72 37.49 6.35
CA SER A 8 -5.12 37.06 6.39
C SER A 8 -5.53 36.01 5.38
N ASN A 9 -4.82 35.85 4.25
CA ASN A 9 -5.25 34.92 3.19
C ASN A 9 -5.48 33.50 3.72
N TYR A 10 -4.53 32.95 4.48
CA TYR A 10 -4.55 31.56 4.96
C TYR A 10 -5.79 31.20 5.83
N HIS A 11 -6.48 32.20 6.40
CA HIS A 11 -7.68 32.00 7.24
C HIS A 11 -8.91 32.76 6.76
N THR A 12 -8.86 33.39 5.59
CA THR A 12 -10.00 34.09 4.98
C THR A 12 -10.72 33.13 4.05
N PHE A 13 -11.92 32.71 4.43
CA PHE A 13 -12.66 31.66 3.73
C PHE A 13 -12.91 31.94 2.24
N ASP A 14 -13.20 33.18 1.86
CA ASP A 14 -13.54 33.51 0.47
C ASP A 14 -12.30 33.59 -0.45
N ILE A 15 -11.09 33.49 0.11
CA ILE A 15 -9.81 33.55 -0.61
C ILE A 15 -9.13 32.19 -0.54
N PHE A 16 -8.93 31.51 -1.68
CA PHE A 16 -8.14 30.29 -1.78
C PHE A 16 -7.04 30.38 -2.83
N GLU A 17 -7.06 31.45 -3.63
CA GLU A 17 -6.01 31.84 -4.57
C GLU A 17 -6.03 33.34 -4.83
N VAL A 18 -4.85 33.91 -5.09
CA VAL A 18 -4.67 35.28 -5.57
C VAL A 18 -3.59 35.25 -6.66
N ASN A 19 -3.89 35.75 -7.84
CA ASN A 19 -2.98 35.79 -9.01
C ASN A 19 -2.37 34.44 -9.39
N LYS A 20 -2.90 33.32 -8.89
CA LYS A 20 -2.49 31.98 -9.31
C LYS A 20 -2.96 31.73 -10.73
N LEU A 21 -2.08 31.25 -11.58
CA LEU A 21 -2.38 31.00 -12.97
C LEU A 21 -3.44 29.89 -13.14
N PRO A 22 -4.26 29.95 -14.20
CA PRO A 22 -5.18 28.88 -14.53
C PRO A 22 -4.48 27.53 -14.67
N ALA A 23 -5.19 26.47 -14.36
CA ALA A 23 -4.70 25.12 -14.53
C ALA A 23 -4.42 24.83 -16.02
N ARG A 24 -3.34 24.10 -16.28
CA ARG A 24 -2.89 23.71 -17.63
C ARG A 24 -2.17 22.37 -17.58
N SER A 25 -1.91 21.78 -18.74
CA SER A 25 -1.15 20.54 -18.81
C SER A 25 0.25 20.70 -18.26
N TYR A 26 0.74 19.68 -17.58
CA TYR A 26 2.15 19.58 -17.23
C TYR A 26 2.94 19.12 -18.45
N PHE A 27 3.98 19.87 -18.79
CA PHE A 27 4.96 19.52 -19.81
C PHE A 27 6.25 20.29 -19.60
N ILE A 28 7.35 19.78 -20.15
CA ILE A 28 8.66 20.42 -20.11
C ILE A 28 9.05 20.87 -21.53
N PRO A 29 9.16 22.19 -21.78
CA PRO A 29 9.60 22.71 -23.06
C PRO A 29 11.13 22.62 -23.22
N TYR A 30 11.59 22.34 -24.42
CA TYR A 30 13.02 22.36 -24.82
C TYR A 30 13.25 23.41 -25.90
N PRO A 31 14.48 23.88 -26.08
CA PRO A 31 14.80 24.81 -27.18
C PRO A 31 14.53 24.20 -28.56
N ASP A 32 14.74 22.91 -28.70
CA ASP A 32 14.57 22.19 -29.97
C ASP A 32 14.21 20.71 -29.73
N ARG A 33 13.93 20.02 -30.82
CA ARG A 33 13.55 18.62 -30.83
C ARG A 33 14.68 17.69 -30.34
N ALA A 34 15.94 18.00 -30.67
CA ALA A 34 17.09 17.16 -30.30
C ALA A 34 17.24 17.10 -28.78
N GLY A 35 17.07 18.25 -28.09
CA GLY A 35 17.05 18.32 -26.64
C GLY A 35 15.88 17.53 -26.02
N ALA A 36 14.68 17.67 -26.63
CA ALA A 36 13.49 16.93 -26.17
C ALA A 36 13.62 15.41 -26.37
N ASP A 37 14.30 14.96 -27.44
CA ASP A 37 14.53 13.55 -27.71
C ASP A 37 15.57 12.90 -26.79
N ALA A 38 16.54 13.66 -26.33
CA ALA A 38 17.60 13.19 -25.45
C ALA A 38 17.14 13.02 -23.99
N ALA A 39 16.01 13.61 -23.60
CA ALA A 39 15.54 13.64 -22.22
C ALA A 39 14.90 12.32 -21.81
N ALA A 40 15.46 11.68 -20.75
CA ALA A 40 14.81 10.58 -20.08
C ALA A 40 13.75 11.09 -19.08
N PRO A 41 12.71 10.33 -18.74
CA PRO A 41 11.64 10.78 -17.84
C PRO A 41 12.13 11.40 -16.53
N LYS A 42 13.04 10.75 -15.83
CA LYS A 42 13.60 11.27 -14.56
C LYS A 42 14.40 12.57 -14.71
N GLU A 43 15.03 12.79 -15.87
CA GLU A 43 15.89 13.94 -16.14
C GLU A 43 15.15 15.07 -16.88
N LYS A 44 13.97 14.79 -17.40
CA LYS A 44 13.20 15.66 -18.30
C LYS A 44 13.11 17.11 -17.76
N ARG A 45 12.72 17.29 -16.51
CA ARG A 45 12.53 18.61 -15.90
C ARG A 45 13.83 19.33 -15.52
N TYR A 46 14.95 18.60 -15.42
CA TYR A 46 16.24 19.16 -14.98
C TYR A 46 17.19 19.46 -16.14
N GLY A 47 16.97 18.82 -17.30
CA GLY A 47 17.85 18.94 -18.46
C GLY A 47 17.47 20.06 -19.44
N SER A 48 16.34 20.73 -19.29
CA SER A 48 15.88 21.76 -20.22
C SER A 48 16.49 23.12 -19.93
N HIS A 49 17.03 23.80 -20.96
CA HIS A 49 17.45 25.19 -20.85
C HIS A 49 16.29 26.19 -20.81
N LYS A 50 15.05 25.77 -21.01
CA LYS A 50 13.83 26.58 -20.85
C LYS A 50 13.20 26.45 -19.46
N VAL A 51 13.76 25.62 -18.61
CA VAL A 51 13.30 25.42 -17.24
C VAL A 51 14.49 25.48 -16.30
N LEU A 52 14.51 26.47 -15.42
CA LEU A 52 15.48 26.54 -14.35
C LEU A 52 14.90 25.89 -13.10
N CYS A 53 15.51 24.79 -12.66
CA CYS A 53 15.16 24.15 -11.39
C CYS A 53 15.72 24.98 -10.23
N LEU A 54 14.85 25.45 -9.35
CA LEU A 54 15.21 26.24 -8.18
C LEU A 54 15.39 25.38 -6.92
N ASN A 55 15.47 24.06 -7.05
CA ASN A 55 15.78 23.16 -5.93
C ASN A 55 17.15 23.46 -5.30
N GLY A 56 17.40 22.90 -4.13
CA GLY A 56 18.66 22.99 -3.41
C GLY A 56 18.54 23.80 -2.12
N ARG A 57 19.62 24.44 -1.69
CA ARG A 57 19.68 25.11 -0.39
C ARG A 57 19.06 26.51 -0.45
N TRP A 58 17.95 26.69 0.30
CA TRP A 58 17.28 27.97 0.50
C TRP A 58 17.60 28.52 1.89
N ASP A 59 17.55 29.82 2.08
CA ASP A 59 17.48 30.46 3.38
C ASP A 59 16.11 30.16 4.00
N PHE A 60 16.07 29.86 5.31
CA PHE A 60 14.86 29.46 5.98
C PHE A 60 14.77 30.05 7.39
N LYS A 61 13.60 30.55 7.75
CA LYS A 61 13.30 30.96 9.11
C LYS A 61 11.97 30.39 9.57
N PHE A 62 11.99 29.65 10.67
CA PHE A 62 10.81 29.05 11.27
C PHE A 62 10.26 29.93 12.37
N TYR A 63 8.96 30.12 12.40
CA TYR A 63 8.21 30.84 13.43
C TYR A 63 7.14 29.94 14.02
N PRO A 64 7.04 29.85 15.36
CA PRO A 64 6.06 28.97 16.00
C PRO A 64 4.61 29.47 15.86
N ARG A 65 4.40 30.76 15.54
CA ARG A 65 3.06 31.38 15.43
C ARG A 65 3.04 32.46 14.37
N PRO A 66 1.90 32.66 13.65
CA PRO A 66 1.76 33.79 12.72
C PRO A 66 1.96 35.15 13.38
N ALA A 67 1.58 35.30 14.66
CA ALA A 67 1.75 36.55 15.41
C ALA A 67 3.22 36.92 15.69
N GLU A 68 4.14 35.99 15.60
CA GLU A 68 5.58 36.23 15.76
C GLU A 68 6.29 36.63 14.45
N LEU A 69 5.58 36.50 13.33
CA LEU A 69 6.10 36.87 12.04
C LEU A 69 6.23 38.42 11.94
N PRO A 70 7.43 38.99 11.74
CA PRO A 70 7.57 40.43 11.62
C PRO A 70 6.81 40.98 10.40
N ASN A 71 6.08 42.07 10.59
CA ASN A 71 5.42 42.75 9.48
C ASN A 71 5.57 44.27 9.61
N PRO A 72 6.38 44.96 8.78
CA PRO A 72 7.06 44.39 7.60
C PRO A 72 8.18 43.41 7.95
N LEU A 73 8.33 42.37 7.10
CA LEU A 73 9.45 41.44 7.15
C LEU A 73 10.68 42.10 6.50
N ASP A 74 11.74 42.31 7.27
CA ASP A 74 13.02 42.85 6.74
C ASP A 74 14.04 41.71 6.64
N THR A 75 14.25 41.19 5.41
CA THR A 75 15.15 40.05 5.16
C THR A 75 16.61 40.32 5.50
N ASP A 76 17.03 41.59 5.55
CA ASP A 76 18.39 41.97 5.90
C ASP A 76 18.63 41.91 7.42
N GLN A 77 17.56 41.91 8.23
CA GLN A 77 17.60 41.84 9.68
C GLN A 77 17.34 40.45 10.25
N ILE A 78 17.02 39.47 9.42
CA ILE A 78 16.71 38.11 9.84
C ILE A 78 17.95 37.24 9.74
N SER A 79 18.25 36.53 10.83
CA SER A 79 19.22 35.43 10.79
C SER A 79 18.51 34.19 10.27
N PHE A 80 18.76 33.84 9.02
CA PHE A 80 18.23 32.64 8.38
C PHE A 80 19.13 31.43 8.64
N ASP A 81 18.48 30.29 8.82
CA ASP A 81 19.07 28.95 8.67
C ASP A 81 19.10 28.56 7.19
N LYS A 82 19.48 27.31 6.89
CA LYS A 82 19.43 26.72 5.57
C LYS A 82 18.57 25.49 5.57
N ILE A 83 17.67 25.38 4.60
CA ILE A 83 16.85 24.19 4.38
C ILE A 83 17.00 23.71 2.93
N ASP A 84 16.91 22.40 2.72
CA ASP A 84 16.80 21.85 1.38
C ASP A 84 15.38 22.08 0.83
N VAL A 85 15.27 22.36 -0.45
CA VAL A 85 14.01 22.40 -1.22
C VAL A 85 14.21 21.49 -2.44
N PRO A 86 13.33 20.51 -2.68
CA PRO A 86 12.14 20.19 -1.88
C PRO A 86 12.46 19.50 -0.55
N ALA A 87 11.65 19.76 0.47
CA ALA A 87 11.64 19.03 1.72
C ALA A 87 10.40 19.33 2.57
N CYS A 88 9.97 18.36 3.35
CA CYS A 88 9.09 18.59 4.50
C CYS A 88 9.94 19.08 5.68
N TRP A 89 9.57 20.17 6.32
CA TRP A 89 10.36 20.75 7.41
C TRP A 89 10.44 19.85 8.65
N GLN A 90 9.45 18.94 8.87
CA GLN A 90 9.46 17.93 9.93
C GLN A 90 10.67 17.00 9.82
N PHE A 91 11.10 16.69 8.60
CA PHE A 91 12.28 15.87 8.32
C PHE A 91 13.61 16.68 8.31
N ARG A 92 13.54 17.98 8.65
CA ARG A 92 14.68 18.87 8.76
C ARG A 92 14.85 19.48 10.15
N GLY A 93 14.07 18.97 11.12
CA GLY A 93 14.21 19.32 12.53
C GLY A 93 13.50 20.60 12.97
N TYR A 94 12.54 21.12 12.19
CA TYR A 94 11.82 22.35 12.54
C TYR A 94 10.45 22.13 13.17
N ASP A 95 9.91 20.97 13.05
CA ASP A 95 8.65 20.49 13.62
C ASP A 95 8.80 19.00 13.84
N LYS A 96 7.78 18.33 14.33
CA LYS A 96 7.75 16.87 14.51
C LYS A 96 6.81 16.23 13.48
N PRO A 97 7.12 15.01 13.00
CA PRO A 97 6.15 14.22 12.28
C PRO A 97 4.89 14.04 13.12
N PHE A 98 3.73 14.18 12.52
CA PHE A 98 2.43 14.12 13.20
C PHE A 98 1.50 13.18 12.43
N TYR A 99 1.07 12.09 13.07
CA TYR A 99 0.19 11.11 12.46
C TYR A 99 -1.16 11.05 13.16
N VAL A 100 -2.21 11.30 12.39
CA VAL A 100 -3.60 10.99 12.74
C VAL A 100 -4.33 10.46 11.50
N ASN A 101 -5.25 9.51 11.71
CA ASN A 101 -6.09 8.98 10.66
C ASN A 101 -7.26 9.96 10.36
N ILE A 102 -8.32 9.90 11.13
CA ILE A 102 -9.61 10.53 10.83
C ILE A 102 -9.85 11.84 11.58
N ARG A 103 -8.83 12.60 11.88
CA ARG A 103 -8.96 13.80 12.73
C ARG A 103 -8.12 14.93 12.20
N TYR A 104 -8.70 16.14 12.23
CA TYR A 104 -7.89 17.33 12.00
C TYR A 104 -6.90 17.57 13.14
N GLN A 105 -5.72 18.07 12.81
CA GLN A 105 -4.68 18.44 13.78
C GLN A 105 -5.07 19.65 14.67
N PHE A 106 -6.16 20.30 14.38
CA PHE A 106 -6.65 21.51 15.02
C PHE A 106 -8.14 21.40 15.39
N PRO A 107 -8.69 22.32 16.20
CA PRO A 107 -10.09 22.30 16.57
C PRO A 107 -10.99 22.36 15.35
N TYR A 108 -11.97 21.45 15.29
CA TYR A 108 -12.95 21.40 14.23
C TYR A 108 -14.00 22.52 14.39
N ASP A 109 -13.90 23.54 13.56
CA ASP A 109 -14.86 24.66 13.46
C ASP A 109 -14.80 25.28 12.06
N PRO A 110 -15.11 24.50 10.98
CA PRO A 110 -14.98 24.99 9.62
C PRO A 110 -15.88 26.18 9.32
N PRO A 111 -15.39 27.23 8.67
CA PRO A 111 -14.09 27.32 8.00
C PRO A 111 -12.97 27.96 8.83
N VAL A 112 -13.11 28.05 10.14
CA VAL A 112 -12.19 28.78 11.03
C VAL A 112 -10.87 28.00 11.19
N ILE A 113 -9.75 28.68 10.92
CA ILE A 113 -8.40 28.17 11.19
C ILE A 113 -7.85 28.88 12.44
N PRO A 114 -7.23 28.16 13.38
CA PRO A 114 -6.59 28.75 14.54
C PRO A 114 -5.52 29.76 14.14
N THR A 115 -5.69 31.03 14.59
CA THR A 115 -4.73 32.10 14.37
C THR A 115 -3.99 32.48 15.65
N THR A 116 -4.50 32.02 16.81
CA THR A 116 -4.01 32.31 18.15
C THR A 116 -3.42 31.07 18.82
N GLU A 117 -2.90 31.27 20.01
CA GLU A 117 -1.95 30.43 20.73
C GLU A 117 -2.42 29.01 21.09
N LYS A 118 -3.70 28.75 21.11
CA LYS A 118 -4.20 27.43 21.50
C LYS A 118 -5.31 26.97 20.56
N ALA A 119 -5.11 25.84 19.98
CA ALA A 119 -6.21 25.07 19.45
C ALA A 119 -7.18 24.78 20.61
N GLY A 120 -8.40 25.24 20.52
CA GLY A 120 -9.40 25.12 21.57
C GLY A 120 -9.73 23.65 21.93
N LYS A 121 -10.57 23.45 22.93
CA LYS A 121 -11.06 22.12 23.29
C LYS A 121 -11.89 21.54 22.15
N VAL A 122 -11.52 20.36 21.69
CA VAL A 122 -12.19 19.65 20.60
C VAL A 122 -12.93 18.44 21.13
N PHE A 123 -14.12 18.19 20.60
CA PHE A 123 -14.81 16.93 20.77
C PHE A 123 -14.38 15.97 19.66
N SER A 124 -14.00 14.74 20.02
CA SER A 124 -13.76 13.67 19.08
C SER A 124 -14.70 12.51 19.35
N TRP A 125 -15.27 11.95 18.30
CA TRP A 125 -16.13 10.76 18.38
C TRP A 125 -15.29 9.49 18.57
N LEU A 126 -14.12 9.43 17.93
CA LEU A 126 -13.19 8.32 18.03
C LEU A 126 -11.88 8.77 18.69
N GLY A 127 -11.37 7.99 19.61
CA GLY A 127 -10.06 8.19 20.22
C GLY A 127 -8.97 7.34 19.58
N ALA A 128 -7.71 7.71 19.79
CA ALA A 128 -6.54 7.01 19.23
C ALA A 128 -6.52 5.48 19.52
N ASP A 129 -7.05 5.05 20.63
CA ASP A 129 -7.14 3.62 21.01
C ASP A 129 -8.49 3.01 20.60
N GLN A 130 -9.21 3.57 19.65
CA GLN A 130 -10.58 3.20 19.32
C GLN A 130 -11.55 3.24 20.52
N LYS A 131 -11.19 3.92 21.60
CA LYS A 131 -12.08 4.22 22.67
C LYS A 131 -12.85 5.49 22.32
N ILE A 132 -14.15 5.46 22.53
CA ILE A 132 -14.96 6.65 22.39
C ILE A 132 -14.46 7.67 23.40
N SER A 133 -13.87 8.76 22.94
CA SER A 133 -13.47 9.89 23.74
C SER A 133 -14.29 11.11 23.33
N LEU A 134 -15.05 11.64 24.27
CA LEU A 134 -15.83 12.85 24.05
C LEU A 134 -15.03 14.14 24.29
N ARG A 135 -13.79 14.01 24.75
CA ARG A 135 -12.93 15.16 25.08
C ARG A 135 -11.50 14.87 24.65
N ARG A 136 -10.96 15.74 23.84
CA ARG A 136 -9.54 15.84 23.58
C ARG A 136 -8.84 16.53 24.75
N LYS A 137 -7.61 16.16 25.00
CA LYS A 137 -6.73 16.96 25.85
C LYS A 137 -6.47 18.29 25.16
N ASP A 138 -6.18 19.32 25.92
CA ASP A 138 -5.63 20.58 25.41
C ASP A 138 -4.38 20.23 24.57
N PRO A 139 -4.29 20.66 23.30
CA PRO A 139 -3.14 20.37 22.46
C PRO A 139 -1.83 20.97 23.00
N GLY A 140 -1.90 21.73 24.08
CA GLY A 140 -0.71 22.32 24.74
C GLY A 140 -0.08 23.39 23.87
N GLU A 141 1.12 23.10 23.35
CA GLU A 141 1.93 24.06 22.59
C GLU A 141 1.85 23.92 21.05
N GLU A 142 0.87 23.16 20.54
CA GLU A 142 0.69 23.04 19.08
C GLU A 142 0.07 24.28 18.47
N TYR A 143 0.77 24.88 17.52
CA TYR A 143 0.38 26.12 16.87
C TYR A 143 0.37 26.00 15.34
N ASN A 144 -0.18 27.01 14.68
CA ASN A 144 -0.09 27.17 13.24
C ASN A 144 1.31 27.72 12.88
N PHE A 145 2.28 26.83 12.72
CA PHE A 145 3.66 27.19 12.40
C PHE A 145 3.80 27.87 11.05
N VAL A 146 4.85 28.71 10.91
CA VAL A 146 5.11 29.45 9.69
C VAL A 146 6.58 29.27 9.28
N GLY A 147 6.80 28.84 8.04
CA GLY A 147 8.12 28.80 7.41
C GLY A 147 8.30 29.94 6.43
N VAL A 148 9.34 30.75 6.61
CA VAL A 148 9.74 31.79 5.67
C VAL A 148 10.96 31.31 4.89
N TYR A 149 10.79 31.12 3.60
CA TYR A 149 11.84 30.74 2.66
C TYR A 149 12.33 31.96 1.90
N ARG A 150 13.63 32.03 1.64
CA ARG A 150 14.24 33.08 0.82
C ARG A 150 15.25 32.47 -0.16
N ARG A 151 15.24 32.96 -1.40
CA ARG A 151 16.22 32.58 -2.41
C ARG A 151 16.56 33.76 -3.33
N SER A 152 17.83 33.91 -3.63
CA SER A 152 18.31 34.81 -4.70
C SER A 152 18.17 34.07 -6.04
N LEU A 153 17.76 34.84 -7.05
CA LEU A 153 17.59 34.42 -8.44
C LEU A 153 18.28 35.44 -9.34
N ASN A 154 19.21 34.98 -10.19
CA ASN A 154 19.86 35.83 -11.18
C ASN A 154 19.18 35.74 -12.54
N ILE A 155 18.75 36.83 -13.12
CA ILE A 155 18.06 36.94 -14.41
C ILE A 155 18.91 37.75 -15.40
N ASP A 156 19.23 37.08 -16.52
CA ASP A 156 20.02 37.73 -17.58
C ASP A 156 19.16 38.65 -18.47
N ASP A 157 17.97 38.21 -18.84
CA ASP A 157 17.06 38.93 -19.72
C ASP A 157 15.64 39.04 -19.13
N PRO A 158 15.31 40.13 -18.42
CA PRO A 158 14.00 40.31 -17.81
C PRO A 158 12.88 40.60 -18.83
N SER A 159 13.16 40.70 -20.10
CA SER A 159 12.15 40.95 -21.13
C SER A 159 11.39 39.67 -21.56
N LYS A 160 11.91 38.49 -21.22
CA LYS A 160 11.26 37.21 -21.49
C LYS A 160 10.04 37.01 -20.62
N HIS A 161 9.26 36.01 -20.96
CA HIS A 161 8.13 35.58 -20.15
C HIS A 161 8.58 34.55 -19.11
N TYR A 162 8.28 34.81 -17.83
CA TYR A 162 8.73 34.00 -16.70
C TYR A 162 7.54 33.50 -15.88
N VAL A 163 7.43 32.18 -15.70
CA VAL A 163 6.44 31.57 -14.81
C VAL A 163 7.16 30.70 -13.79
N ILE A 164 6.92 30.96 -12.51
CA ILE A 164 7.37 30.09 -11.44
C ILE A 164 6.26 29.11 -11.07
N ASP A 165 6.57 27.80 -11.12
CA ASP A 165 5.67 26.72 -10.74
C ASP A 165 6.20 26.05 -9.46
N PHE A 166 5.42 26.07 -8.39
CA PHE A 166 5.60 25.24 -7.22
C PHE A 166 4.81 23.95 -7.41
N MET A 167 5.50 22.82 -7.50
CA MET A 167 4.89 21.54 -7.82
C MET A 167 4.07 20.94 -6.64
N GLY A 168 4.36 21.39 -5.41
CA GLY A 168 3.65 21.01 -4.19
C GLY A 168 4.13 21.81 -2.99
N VAL A 169 3.19 22.44 -2.27
CA VAL A 169 3.45 23.19 -1.04
C VAL A 169 2.35 22.96 -0.02
N ALA A 170 2.67 22.40 1.11
CA ALA A 170 1.71 22.11 2.17
C ALA A 170 1.85 23.10 3.34
N SER A 171 0.74 23.74 3.76
CA SER A 171 -0.63 23.64 3.23
C SER A 171 -1.00 24.77 2.29
N CYS A 172 -0.40 25.95 2.45
CA CYS A 172 -0.60 27.12 1.59
C CYS A 172 0.63 28.02 1.58
N MET A 173 0.68 28.92 0.61
CA MET A 173 1.82 29.82 0.45
C MET A 173 1.42 31.20 -0.03
N ASP A 174 2.10 32.22 0.50
CA ASP A 174 2.20 33.57 -0.08
C ASP A 174 3.55 33.75 -0.76
N LEU A 175 3.55 34.19 -2.03
CA LEU A 175 4.74 34.46 -2.82
C LEU A 175 5.02 35.96 -2.94
N TYR A 176 6.29 36.32 -2.73
CA TYR A 176 6.77 37.68 -2.86
C TYR A 176 8.05 37.71 -3.76
N LEU A 177 8.22 38.80 -4.48
CA LEU A 177 9.38 39.08 -5.32
C LEU A 177 9.83 40.55 -5.17
N ASN A 178 11.11 40.79 -4.88
CA ASN A 178 11.71 42.11 -4.83
C ASN A 178 10.92 43.14 -3.99
N GLY A 179 10.42 42.71 -2.80
CA GLY A 179 9.65 43.57 -1.91
C GLY A 179 8.13 43.59 -2.19
N GLY A 180 7.67 43.07 -3.34
CA GLY A 180 6.28 43.05 -3.78
C GLY A 180 5.57 41.75 -3.58
N PHE A 181 4.27 41.78 -3.24
CA PHE A 181 3.38 40.60 -3.21
C PHE A 181 3.09 40.16 -4.65
N ILE A 182 3.25 38.85 -4.90
CA ILE A 182 2.96 38.21 -6.19
C ILE A 182 1.59 37.51 -6.15
N GLY A 183 1.39 36.60 -5.18
CA GLY A 183 0.17 35.84 -5.12
C GLY A 183 0.08 34.87 -3.93
N TYR A 184 -1.06 34.16 -3.85
CA TYR A 184 -1.40 33.19 -2.81
C TYR A 184 -1.98 31.92 -3.42
N SER A 185 -1.72 30.77 -2.79
CA SER A 185 -2.29 29.46 -3.20
C SER A 185 -2.55 28.55 -2.02
N GLU A 186 -3.71 27.87 -2.03
CA GLU A 186 -4.02 26.66 -1.27
C GLU A 186 -4.00 25.42 -2.19
N GLY A 187 -4.03 24.22 -1.59
CA GLY A 187 -4.04 22.93 -2.28
C GLY A 187 -2.66 22.33 -2.39
N SER A 188 -2.32 21.49 -1.39
CA SER A 188 -0.95 21.02 -1.13
C SER A 188 -0.32 20.29 -2.32
N HIS A 189 -1.07 19.40 -2.98
CA HIS A 189 -0.56 18.55 -4.05
C HIS A 189 -0.83 19.12 -5.47
N ASN A 190 -1.40 20.31 -5.55
CA ASN A 190 -1.69 20.98 -6.80
C ASN A 190 -0.57 21.96 -7.19
N ILE A 191 -0.24 22.01 -8.48
CA ILE A 191 0.76 22.97 -8.97
C ILE A 191 0.24 24.40 -8.78
N ALA A 192 1.07 25.24 -8.14
CA ALA A 192 0.83 26.66 -7.99
C ALA A 192 1.75 27.45 -8.91
N GLY A 193 1.23 27.94 -10.04
CA GLY A 193 1.97 28.74 -11.01
C GLY A 193 1.70 30.24 -10.85
N PHE A 194 2.74 31.06 -10.98
CA PHE A 194 2.64 32.52 -10.91
C PHE A 194 3.47 33.20 -12.01
N ASP A 195 2.90 34.23 -12.63
CA ASP A 195 3.56 35.05 -13.65
C ASP A 195 4.45 36.10 -12.98
N LEU A 196 5.74 36.03 -13.27
CA LEU A 196 6.75 36.98 -12.82
C LEU A 196 7.18 37.98 -13.90
N SER A 197 6.62 37.90 -15.11
CA SER A 197 6.99 38.71 -16.25
C SER A 197 6.81 40.20 -15.94
N GLY A 198 7.81 41.05 -16.32
CA GLY A 198 7.82 42.47 -16.06
C GLY A 198 8.00 42.89 -14.58
N ARG A 199 8.24 41.93 -13.68
CA ARG A 199 8.51 42.16 -12.25
C ARG A 199 9.94 41.78 -11.85
N LEU A 200 10.68 41.15 -12.74
CA LEU A 200 12.08 40.77 -12.56
C LEU A 200 13.00 41.88 -13.00
N ASN A 201 14.12 42.04 -12.31
CA ASN A 201 15.22 42.93 -12.68
C ASN A 201 16.32 42.15 -13.40
N ALA A 202 17.08 42.79 -14.29
CA ALA A 202 18.32 42.20 -14.75
C ALA A 202 19.30 42.08 -13.59
N GLY A 203 19.98 40.94 -13.47
CA GLY A 203 20.83 40.61 -12.33
C GLY A 203 20.04 39.97 -11.19
N GLU A 204 20.38 40.32 -9.96
CA GLU A 204 19.86 39.68 -8.76
C GLU A 204 18.42 40.09 -8.45
N ASN A 205 17.61 39.08 -8.11
CA ASN A 205 16.24 39.18 -7.61
C ASN A 205 16.10 38.36 -6.33
N GLU A 206 15.25 38.80 -5.43
CA GLU A 206 14.95 38.05 -4.18
C GLU A 206 13.52 37.51 -4.19
N ILE A 207 13.40 36.18 -4.07
CA ILE A 207 12.13 35.48 -3.88
C ILE A 207 11.96 35.19 -2.40
N VAL A 208 10.77 35.49 -1.86
CA VAL A 208 10.36 35.10 -0.51
C VAL A 208 9.05 34.34 -0.57
N VAL A 209 9.00 33.19 0.11
CA VAL A 209 7.80 32.36 0.23
C VAL A 209 7.46 32.20 1.70
N VAL A 210 6.22 32.51 2.07
CA VAL A 210 5.68 32.31 3.43
C VAL A 210 4.71 31.15 3.39
N VAL A 211 5.02 30.07 4.10
CA VAL A 211 4.24 28.84 4.15
C VAL A 211 3.61 28.69 5.54
N HIS A 212 2.30 28.50 5.60
CA HIS A 212 1.59 28.23 6.85
C HIS A 212 1.29 26.73 7.00
N ARG A 213 1.38 26.21 8.23
CA ARG A 213 1.07 24.81 8.55
C ARG A 213 -0.39 24.49 8.24
N TRP A 214 -1.32 25.39 8.56
CA TRP A 214 -2.74 25.23 8.33
C TRP A 214 -3.33 26.44 7.60
N CYS A 215 -4.27 26.15 6.72
CA CYS A 215 -5.08 27.15 6.03
C CYS A 215 -6.51 26.64 5.90
N THR A 216 -7.41 27.45 5.37
CA THR A 216 -8.81 27.04 5.16
C THR A 216 -8.90 25.77 4.27
N GLY A 217 -8.02 25.65 3.29
CA GLY A 217 -7.92 24.46 2.42
C GLY A 217 -7.58 23.18 3.15
N THR A 218 -6.95 23.24 4.33
CA THR A 218 -6.57 22.05 5.12
C THR A 218 -7.79 21.23 5.57
N TYR A 219 -8.99 21.83 5.63
CA TYR A 219 -10.23 21.09 5.84
C TYR A 219 -10.58 20.09 4.71
N LEU A 220 -9.96 20.23 3.55
CA LEU A 220 -10.15 19.36 2.39
C LEU A 220 -8.97 18.37 2.20
N GLU A 221 -8.02 18.34 3.13
CA GLU A 221 -6.79 17.56 3.06
C GLU A 221 -6.58 16.77 4.36
N ASP A 222 -7.57 15.92 4.67
CA ASP A 222 -7.59 15.13 5.91
C ASP A 222 -7.26 13.64 5.67
N GLN A 223 -6.35 13.39 4.72
CA GLN A 223 -5.93 12.03 4.33
C GLN A 223 -5.27 11.27 5.49
N ASP A 224 -5.43 9.95 5.49
CA ASP A 224 -4.82 9.04 6.45
C ASP A 224 -3.31 8.88 6.19
N MET A 225 -2.52 9.84 6.64
CA MET A 225 -1.07 9.88 6.45
C MET A 225 -0.40 10.79 7.48
N PHE A 226 0.93 10.77 7.57
CA PHE A 226 1.65 11.80 8.31
C PHE A 226 1.31 13.19 7.77
N ARG A 227 1.13 14.17 8.66
CA ARG A 227 0.78 15.56 8.31
C ARG A 227 2.06 16.38 8.20
N ASN A 228 2.60 16.46 7.00
CA ASN A 228 3.85 17.14 6.70
C ASN A 228 3.60 18.52 6.05
N ASN A 229 4.58 19.41 6.17
CA ASN A 229 4.49 20.76 5.63
C ASN A 229 5.81 21.22 5.01
N GLY A 230 5.73 22.25 4.17
CA GLY A 230 6.87 22.88 3.50
C GLY A 230 6.73 22.85 1.98
N ILE A 231 7.76 23.27 1.28
CA ILE A 231 7.88 23.15 -0.19
C ILE A 231 8.42 21.74 -0.45
N PHE A 232 7.53 20.78 -0.66
CA PHE A 232 7.86 19.35 -0.67
C PHE A 232 8.05 18.73 -2.04
N ARG A 233 7.67 19.43 -3.12
CA ARG A 233 8.00 19.09 -4.52
C ARG A 233 8.81 20.19 -5.17
N ASP A 234 9.27 19.95 -6.39
CA ASP A 234 10.15 20.84 -7.14
C ASP A 234 9.61 22.26 -7.29
N VAL A 235 10.53 23.21 -7.39
CA VAL A 235 10.25 24.61 -7.79
C VAL A 235 10.91 24.86 -9.14
N LEU A 236 10.11 25.15 -10.15
CA LEU A 236 10.54 25.30 -11.52
C LEU A 236 10.27 26.72 -12.03
N LEU A 237 11.27 27.37 -12.60
CA LEU A 237 11.10 28.66 -13.29
C LEU A 237 11.14 28.40 -14.80
N ARG A 238 10.00 28.54 -15.47
CA ARG A 238 9.91 28.45 -16.94
C ARG A 238 10.26 29.78 -17.57
N ILE A 239 11.09 29.72 -18.59
CA ILE A 239 11.58 30.85 -19.36
C ILE A 239 11.06 30.69 -20.80
N SER A 240 10.17 31.57 -21.23
CA SER A 240 9.50 31.44 -22.50
C SER A 240 9.75 32.65 -23.42
N GLU A 241 9.87 32.36 -24.69
CA GLU A 241 9.86 33.36 -25.77
C GLU A 241 8.40 33.65 -26.18
N PRO A 242 8.10 34.75 -26.83
CA PRO A 242 6.72 35.11 -27.20
C PRO A 242 5.98 34.08 -28.07
N THR A 243 6.72 33.23 -28.79
CA THR A 243 6.14 32.20 -29.67
C THR A 243 6.03 30.82 -28.99
N ASP A 244 6.44 30.70 -27.75
CA ASP A 244 6.41 29.42 -27.02
C ASP A 244 4.99 28.96 -26.68
N LEU A 245 4.90 27.67 -26.37
CA LEU A 245 3.67 27.00 -25.97
C LEU A 245 3.28 27.42 -24.55
N TRP A 246 1.98 27.67 -24.37
CA TRP A 246 1.36 27.92 -23.08
C TRP A 246 0.67 26.69 -22.51
N ASP A 247 -0.10 25.99 -23.34
CA ASP A 247 -0.82 24.75 -22.96
C ASP A 247 -0.87 23.79 -24.15
N ILE A 248 -0.97 22.51 -23.89
CA ILE A 248 -1.12 21.46 -24.91
C ILE A 248 -2.24 20.50 -24.52
N ASP A 249 -2.85 19.86 -25.53
CA ASP A 249 -3.85 18.83 -25.33
C ASP A 249 -3.75 17.78 -26.44
N ALA A 250 -4.10 16.54 -26.14
CA ALA A 250 -4.12 15.44 -27.06
C ALA A 250 -5.37 14.57 -26.79
N GLN A 251 -6.13 14.25 -27.83
CA GLN A 251 -7.35 13.45 -27.70
C GLN A 251 -7.39 12.37 -28.78
N THR A 252 -7.55 11.13 -28.36
CA THR A 252 -7.67 9.98 -29.27
C THR A 252 -9.12 9.52 -29.35
N VAL A 253 -9.59 9.23 -30.55
CA VAL A 253 -10.94 8.69 -30.80
C VAL A 253 -10.84 7.51 -31.76
N LYS A 254 -11.39 6.37 -31.37
CA LYS A 254 -11.46 5.16 -32.18
C LYS A 254 -12.72 5.21 -33.07
N THR A 255 -12.56 4.99 -34.37
CA THR A 255 -13.68 4.84 -35.30
C THR A 255 -13.48 3.57 -36.11
N GLY A 256 -14.31 2.56 -35.86
CA GLY A 256 -14.10 1.24 -36.47
C GLY A 256 -12.75 0.63 -36.05
N ASN A 257 -11.87 0.38 -37.01
CA ASN A 257 -10.54 -0.20 -36.81
C ASN A 257 -9.40 0.83 -36.81
N THR A 258 -9.69 2.10 -36.96
CA THR A 258 -8.71 3.17 -37.02
C THR A 258 -8.93 4.17 -35.89
N TYR A 259 -7.93 5.00 -35.65
CA TYR A 259 -8.00 6.08 -34.70
C TYR A 259 -7.89 7.44 -35.39
N SER A 260 -8.41 8.46 -34.77
CA SER A 260 -8.03 9.84 -35.00
C SER A 260 -7.31 10.37 -33.76
N LEU A 261 -6.37 11.28 -33.98
CA LEU A 261 -5.65 12.01 -32.95
C LEU A 261 -5.81 13.50 -33.19
N THR A 262 -6.44 14.19 -32.26
CA THR A 262 -6.52 15.65 -32.27
C THR A 262 -5.48 16.21 -31.30
N LEU A 263 -4.59 17.05 -31.81
CA LEU A 263 -3.58 17.78 -31.04
C LEU A 263 -3.96 19.25 -31.02
N LYS A 264 -3.94 19.85 -29.82
CA LYS A 264 -4.22 21.26 -29.60
C LYS A 264 -3.06 21.93 -28.88
N ALA A 265 -2.77 23.15 -29.26
CA ALA A 265 -1.74 23.97 -28.64
C ALA A 265 -2.29 25.37 -28.37
N GLN A 266 -1.98 25.92 -27.21
CA GLN A 266 -2.06 27.35 -26.95
C GLN A 266 -0.65 27.91 -26.92
N THR A 267 -0.46 29.10 -27.49
CA THR A 267 0.83 29.80 -27.59
C THR A 267 0.75 31.17 -26.93
N LEU A 268 1.88 31.73 -26.54
CA LEU A 268 1.90 33.05 -25.91
C LEU A 268 1.56 34.17 -26.91
N SER A 269 1.81 33.96 -28.20
CA SER A 269 1.41 34.87 -29.30
C SER A 269 1.08 34.06 -30.55
N ASP A 270 0.43 34.68 -31.53
CA ASP A 270 0.14 34.03 -32.82
C ASP A 270 1.47 33.64 -33.51
N THR A 271 1.59 32.37 -33.87
CA THR A 271 2.76 31.75 -34.48
C THR A 271 2.39 30.51 -35.27
N GLY A 272 3.31 29.96 -36.07
CA GLY A 272 3.16 28.63 -36.67
C GLY A 272 3.47 27.55 -35.60
N VAL A 273 2.57 26.55 -35.49
CA VAL A 273 2.80 25.38 -34.67
C VAL A 273 2.89 24.14 -35.54
N THR A 274 3.98 23.41 -35.46
CA THR A 274 4.15 22.13 -36.16
C THR A 274 3.83 21.00 -35.20
N PHE A 275 2.87 20.20 -35.57
CA PHE A 275 2.45 19.00 -34.85
C PHE A 275 3.00 17.77 -35.55
N THR A 276 3.62 16.88 -34.79
CA THR A 276 4.11 15.60 -35.34
C THR A 276 3.64 14.43 -34.45
N LEU A 277 3.19 13.35 -35.10
CA LEU A 277 2.96 12.03 -34.52
C LEU A 277 3.93 11.06 -35.15
N GLU A 278 4.72 10.32 -34.36
CA GLU A 278 5.62 9.29 -34.87
C GLU A 278 5.82 8.10 -33.95
N GLY A 279 6.07 6.95 -34.54
CA GLY A 279 6.38 5.70 -33.84
C GLY A 279 5.77 4.51 -34.56
N HIS A 280 6.38 3.33 -34.38
CA HIS A 280 5.87 2.03 -34.92
C HIS A 280 5.40 2.07 -36.38
N GLY A 281 6.14 2.79 -37.23
CA GLY A 281 5.83 2.93 -38.66
C GLY A 281 4.78 4.01 -39.00
N VAL A 282 4.23 4.70 -38.02
CA VAL A 282 3.37 5.86 -38.23
C VAL A 282 4.22 7.13 -38.21
N SER A 283 4.01 8.01 -39.19
CA SER A 283 4.60 9.36 -39.21
C SER A 283 3.60 10.31 -39.87
N LYS A 284 3.18 11.32 -39.14
CA LYS A 284 2.27 12.38 -39.58
C LYS A 284 2.79 13.71 -39.07
N THR A 285 2.84 14.72 -39.95
CA THR A 285 3.26 16.08 -39.61
C THR A 285 2.36 17.10 -40.29
N ALA A 286 2.00 18.14 -39.57
CA ALA A 286 1.28 19.28 -40.11
C ALA A 286 1.66 20.56 -39.38
N THR A 287 1.80 21.66 -40.14
CA THR A 287 2.04 23.01 -39.60
C THR A 287 0.78 23.83 -39.72
N VAL A 288 0.28 24.37 -38.63
CA VAL A 288 -0.94 25.16 -38.50
C VAL A 288 -0.60 26.52 -37.89
N PRO A 289 -1.05 27.63 -38.50
CA PRO A 289 -0.90 28.93 -37.84
C PRO A 289 -1.86 29.03 -36.67
N ALA A 290 -1.34 29.44 -35.52
CA ALA A 290 -2.19 29.80 -34.36
C ALA A 290 -2.93 31.11 -34.69
N LYS A 291 -4.24 31.07 -34.41
CA LYS A 291 -5.14 32.22 -34.45
C LYS A 291 -5.70 32.43 -33.07
N ASP A 292 -5.68 33.67 -32.61
CA ASP A 292 -6.06 33.98 -31.23
C ASP A 292 -5.29 33.08 -30.22
N LYS A 293 -4.00 32.86 -30.51
CA LYS A 293 -3.06 32.03 -29.71
C LYS A 293 -3.41 30.53 -29.66
N ALA A 294 -4.29 30.03 -30.50
CA ALA A 294 -4.69 28.63 -30.56
C ALA A 294 -4.45 28.00 -31.91
N ALA A 295 -3.90 26.78 -31.92
CA ALA A 295 -3.72 25.93 -33.09
C ALA A 295 -4.23 24.52 -32.80
N GLU A 296 -4.85 23.89 -33.81
CA GLU A 296 -5.39 22.54 -33.71
C GLU A 296 -5.17 21.77 -35.00
N VAL A 297 -4.86 20.48 -34.90
CA VAL A 297 -4.81 19.54 -36.02
C VAL A 297 -5.45 18.21 -35.61
N THR A 298 -6.11 17.58 -36.56
CA THR A 298 -6.59 16.21 -36.43
C THR A 298 -5.96 15.31 -37.49
N PHE A 299 -5.24 14.30 -37.06
CA PHE A 299 -4.78 13.20 -37.92
C PHE A 299 -5.81 12.08 -37.88
N THR A 300 -6.32 11.70 -39.06
CA THR A 300 -7.36 10.65 -39.21
C THR A 300 -6.78 9.36 -39.78
N ASP A 301 -7.57 8.31 -39.74
CA ASP A 301 -7.29 7.01 -40.37
C ASP A 301 -5.96 6.39 -39.92
N LEU A 302 -5.65 6.56 -38.61
CA LEU A 302 -4.44 6.03 -38.04
C LEU A 302 -4.59 4.54 -37.74
N SER A 303 -3.72 3.73 -38.36
CA SER A 303 -3.57 2.31 -38.06
C SER A 303 -2.47 2.19 -37.02
N VAL A 304 -2.85 2.07 -35.78
CA VAL A 304 -1.95 2.08 -34.60
C VAL A 304 -2.14 0.82 -33.76
N ALA A 305 -1.09 0.42 -33.06
CA ALA A 305 -1.19 -0.59 -32.01
C ALA A 305 -1.78 0.02 -30.73
N GLU A 306 -2.70 -0.71 -30.09
CA GLU A 306 -3.34 -0.25 -28.87
C GLU A 306 -2.43 -0.46 -27.65
N TRP A 307 -2.41 0.53 -26.77
CA TRP A 307 -1.74 0.46 -25.47
C TRP A 307 -2.55 -0.37 -24.48
N ASN A 308 -1.87 -1.19 -23.70
CA ASN A 308 -2.38 -1.84 -22.50
C ASN A 308 -1.20 -2.16 -21.55
N ALA A 309 -1.45 -2.46 -20.27
CA ALA A 309 -0.37 -2.70 -19.29
C ALA A 309 0.46 -3.97 -19.55
N GLU A 310 -0.05 -4.92 -20.35
CA GLU A 310 0.69 -6.12 -20.73
C GLU A 310 1.63 -5.86 -21.93
N ASP A 311 1.29 -4.88 -22.78
CA ASP A 311 2.06 -4.45 -23.95
C ASP A 311 1.90 -2.92 -24.14
N PRO A 312 2.70 -2.09 -23.43
CA PRO A 312 2.54 -0.64 -23.42
C PRO A 312 3.16 0.03 -24.64
N VAL A 313 2.42 0.00 -25.74
CA VAL A 313 2.85 0.62 -27.00
C VAL A 313 2.58 2.12 -26.97
N LEU A 314 3.62 2.93 -27.14
CA LEU A 314 3.56 4.39 -27.11
C LEU A 314 4.06 5.01 -28.40
N TYR A 315 3.48 6.15 -28.75
CA TYR A 315 3.87 7.00 -29.87
C TYR A 315 4.35 8.34 -29.34
N ASN A 316 5.34 8.96 -30.01
CA ASN A 316 5.79 10.31 -29.68
C ASN A 316 4.89 11.32 -30.37
N ILE A 317 4.48 12.34 -29.63
CA ILE A 317 3.83 13.54 -30.15
C ILE A 317 4.72 14.75 -29.86
N TYR A 318 4.84 15.61 -30.86
CA TYR A 318 5.65 16.82 -30.77
C TYR A 318 4.80 18.04 -31.07
N PHE A 319 5.04 19.09 -30.32
CA PHE A 319 4.51 20.42 -30.51
C PHE A 319 5.70 21.35 -30.67
N GLU A 320 5.94 21.87 -31.90
CA GLU A 320 7.11 22.65 -32.22
C GLU A 320 6.70 24.05 -32.65
N THR A 321 7.40 25.07 -32.16
CA THR A 321 7.30 26.46 -32.57
C THR A 321 8.65 26.91 -33.07
N ALA A 322 8.76 28.18 -33.48
CA ALA A 322 10.05 28.72 -33.93
C ALA A 322 11.12 28.73 -32.83
N THR A 323 10.72 28.71 -31.57
CA THR A 323 11.60 28.88 -30.41
C THR A 323 11.61 27.74 -29.42
N GLY A 324 10.78 26.71 -29.60
CA GLY A 324 10.71 25.60 -28.67
C GLY A 324 10.02 24.36 -29.19
N CYS A 325 10.30 23.26 -28.50
CA CYS A 325 9.71 21.94 -28.73
C CYS A 325 9.23 21.33 -27.42
N VAL A 326 8.04 20.76 -27.44
CA VAL A 326 7.53 19.88 -26.39
C VAL A 326 7.32 18.49 -27.00
N LYS A 327 7.85 17.48 -26.31
CA LYS A 327 7.65 16.07 -26.66
C LYS A 327 6.90 15.37 -25.54
N GLU A 328 5.79 14.73 -25.89
CA GLU A 328 5.09 13.83 -24.99
C GLU A 328 4.90 12.46 -25.63
N LYS A 329 4.57 11.48 -24.83
CA LYS A 329 4.21 10.12 -25.29
C LYS A 329 2.71 9.92 -25.16
N ILE A 330 2.12 9.19 -26.10
CA ILE A 330 0.70 8.89 -26.10
C ILE A 330 0.44 7.44 -26.46
N GLY A 331 -0.47 6.80 -25.75
CA GLY A 331 -1.04 5.52 -26.13
C GLY A 331 -2.36 5.72 -26.88
N PHE A 332 -2.77 4.68 -27.61
CA PHE A 332 -4.08 4.62 -28.23
C PHE A 332 -4.87 3.50 -27.57
N ARG A 333 -5.99 3.81 -26.96
CA ARG A 333 -6.83 2.82 -26.31
C ARG A 333 -8.27 3.32 -26.14
N THR A 334 -9.18 2.42 -25.79
CA THR A 334 -10.55 2.76 -25.45
C THR A 334 -10.91 2.24 -24.06
N VAL A 335 -11.67 3.03 -23.30
CA VAL A 335 -12.34 2.61 -22.07
C VAL A 335 -13.83 2.91 -22.24
N THR A 336 -14.66 1.88 -22.11
CA THR A 336 -16.11 2.01 -22.25
C THR A 336 -16.82 1.20 -21.17
N VAL A 337 -18.01 1.65 -20.81
CA VAL A 337 -18.91 0.91 -19.92
C VAL A 337 -20.06 0.39 -20.76
N ASP A 338 -20.22 -0.93 -20.80
CA ASP A 338 -21.32 -1.63 -21.47
C ASP A 338 -22.22 -2.28 -20.40
N GLY A 339 -23.32 -1.63 -20.10
CA GLY A 339 -24.18 -2.03 -18.99
C GLY A 339 -23.47 -1.95 -17.65
N ASP A 340 -23.20 -3.08 -17.04
CA ASP A 340 -22.48 -3.19 -15.76
C ASP A 340 -21.05 -3.72 -15.91
N VAL A 341 -20.49 -3.69 -17.11
CA VAL A 341 -19.14 -4.19 -17.39
C VAL A 341 -18.26 -3.09 -17.95
N LEU A 342 -17.09 -2.90 -17.38
CA LEU A 342 -16.05 -2.05 -17.95
C LEU A 342 -15.26 -2.84 -19.00
N LEU A 343 -15.09 -2.25 -20.17
CA LEU A 343 -14.29 -2.78 -21.26
C LEU A 343 -13.07 -1.88 -21.52
N PHE A 344 -11.91 -2.48 -21.55
CA PHE A 344 -10.66 -1.85 -21.98
C PHE A 344 -10.25 -2.42 -23.33
N ASN A 345 -10.09 -1.58 -24.34
CA ASN A 345 -9.89 -2.02 -25.75
C ASN A 345 -10.92 -3.06 -26.20
N GLY A 346 -12.18 -2.88 -25.78
CA GLY A 346 -13.29 -3.78 -26.10
C GLY A 346 -13.23 -5.15 -25.37
N ARG A 347 -12.34 -5.34 -24.38
CA ARG A 347 -12.20 -6.58 -23.62
C ARG A 347 -12.52 -6.38 -22.15
N LYS A 348 -13.09 -7.40 -21.52
CA LYS A 348 -13.26 -7.46 -20.07
C LYS A 348 -11.90 -7.54 -19.41
N ILE A 349 -11.69 -6.79 -18.34
CA ILE A 349 -10.43 -6.71 -17.63
C ILE A 349 -10.64 -6.83 -16.12
N LYS A 350 -9.60 -7.29 -15.40
CA LYS A 350 -9.56 -7.35 -13.94
C LYS A 350 -8.31 -6.61 -13.48
N PHE A 351 -8.49 -5.52 -12.77
CA PHE A 351 -7.42 -4.66 -12.25
C PHE A 351 -6.87 -5.21 -10.94
N LYS A 352 -5.58 -5.50 -10.94
CA LYS A 352 -4.82 -6.08 -9.82
C LYS A 352 -4.07 -4.95 -9.13
N GLY A 353 -4.76 -4.21 -8.26
CA GLY A 353 -4.33 -2.90 -7.83
C GLY A 353 -3.77 -2.83 -6.41
N VAL A 354 -3.15 -1.68 -6.17
CA VAL A 354 -2.69 -1.22 -4.87
C VAL A 354 -2.97 0.28 -4.73
N ASN A 355 -3.26 0.74 -3.50
CA ASN A 355 -3.29 2.17 -3.17
C ASN A 355 -1.86 2.65 -2.93
N HIS A 356 -1.54 3.85 -3.37
CA HIS A 356 -0.18 4.41 -3.31
C HIS A 356 -0.20 5.82 -2.77
N HIS A 357 0.46 6.02 -1.63
CA HIS A 357 0.83 7.32 -1.10
C HIS A 357 2.25 7.72 -1.51
N ASP A 358 2.49 9.01 -1.77
CA ASP A 358 3.84 9.55 -1.85
C ASP A 358 4.46 9.53 -0.44
N THR A 359 5.30 8.55 -0.14
CA THR A 359 5.92 8.40 1.18
C THR A 359 7.38 7.95 1.10
N SER A 360 8.25 8.70 1.78
CA SER A 360 9.67 8.37 1.98
C SER A 360 9.98 8.35 3.47
N PRO A 361 10.68 7.33 3.99
CA PRO A 361 11.00 7.25 5.41
C PRO A 361 11.99 8.34 5.87
N THR A 362 12.61 9.06 4.94
CA THR A 362 13.58 10.13 5.19
C THR A 362 13.13 11.49 4.69
N GLY A 363 12.06 11.54 3.90
CA GLY A 363 11.56 12.72 3.22
C GLY A 363 10.09 13.07 3.50
N GLY A 364 9.31 12.17 4.08
CA GLY A 364 7.86 12.35 4.19
C GLY A 364 7.21 12.39 2.81
N TYR A 365 6.51 13.47 2.45
CA TYR A 365 5.91 13.65 1.11
C TYR A 365 6.94 13.86 -0.01
N THR A 366 8.17 14.23 0.34
CA THR A 366 9.24 14.46 -0.63
C THR A 366 9.82 13.14 -1.07
N MET A 367 9.49 12.70 -2.27
CA MET A 367 10.06 11.54 -2.93
C MET A 367 11.09 11.95 -3.98
N THR A 368 12.15 11.17 -4.08
CA THR A 368 13.13 11.33 -5.16
C THR A 368 12.62 10.64 -6.44
N PRO A 369 13.10 11.04 -7.64
CA PRO A 369 12.77 10.34 -8.87
C PRO A 369 13.09 8.85 -8.85
N ASP A 370 14.15 8.44 -8.12
CA ASP A 370 14.51 7.03 -7.97
C ASP A 370 13.54 6.26 -7.08
N GLU A 371 12.99 6.87 -6.03
CA GLU A 371 11.96 6.27 -5.19
C GLU A 371 10.66 6.07 -5.98
N ILE A 372 10.24 7.06 -6.78
CA ILE A 372 9.04 6.97 -7.64
C ILE A 372 9.20 5.84 -8.66
N GLU A 373 10.34 5.78 -9.36
CA GLU A 373 10.62 4.71 -10.33
C GLU A 373 10.62 3.34 -9.66
N ARG A 374 11.23 3.24 -8.48
CA ARG A 374 11.29 2.01 -7.70
C ARG A 374 9.89 1.51 -7.33
N ASP A 375 8.97 2.39 -6.96
CA ASP A 375 7.60 2.01 -6.62
C ASP A 375 6.86 1.43 -7.83
N VAL A 376 6.96 2.06 -9.01
CA VAL A 376 6.37 1.55 -10.25
C VAL A 376 6.98 0.21 -10.67
N LEU A 377 8.31 0.07 -10.58
CA LEU A 377 9.01 -1.19 -10.88
C LEU A 377 8.63 -2.30 -9.89
N THR A 378 8.46 -1.97 -8.61
CA THR A 378 8.00 -2.91 -7.58
C THR A 378 6.60 -3.43 -7.90
N CYS A 379 5.69 -2.56 -8.35
CA CYS A 379 4.38 -3.00 -8.82
C CYS A 379 4.51 -4.05 -9.93
N LYS A 380 5.33 -3.79 -10.94
CA LYS A 380 5.57 -4.75 -12.05
C LYS A 380 6.17 -6.06 -11.57
N GLU A 381 7.11 -6.03 -10.63
CA GLU A 381 7.73 -7.22 -10.07
C GLU A 381 6.74 -8.09 -9.28
N PHE A 382 5.78 -7.46 -8.63
CA PHE A 382 4.79 -8.13 -7.78
C PHE A 382 3.45 -8.42 -8.48
N ASN A 383 3.41 -8.37 -9.83
CA ASN A 383 2.21 -8.60 -10.65
C ASN A 383 1.06 -7.61 -10.34
N ILE A 384 1.38 -6.46 -9.78
CA ILE A 384 0.45 -5.34 -9.61
C ILE A 384 0.42 -4.59 -10.92
N ASP A 385 -0.76 -4.46 -11.51
CA ASP A 385 -0.95 -3.78 -12.80
C ASP A 385 -1.68 -2.44 -12.68
N THR A 386 -2.14 -2.07 -11.47
CA THR A 386 -2.97 -0.90 -11.24
C THR A 386 -2.54 -0.15 -9.98
N ILE A 387 -2.45 1.17 -10.07
CA ILE A 387 -2.23 2.07 -8.92
C ILE A 387 -3.44 3.01 -8.83
N ARG A 388 -4.02 3.13 -7.61
CA ARG A 388 -4.86 4.27 -7.25
C ARG A 388 -3.99 5.28 -6.51
N THR A 389 -3.95 6.51 -7.01
CA THR A 389 -3.12 7.58 -6.42
C THR A 389 -3.82 8.16 -5.19
N SER A 390 -3.80 7.42 -4.12
CA SER A 390 -4.48 7.76 -2.86
C SER A 390 -3.71 8.85 -2.10
N HIS A 391 -4.30 9.97 -1.74
CA HIS A 391 -5.61 10.46 -2.17
C HIS A 391 -5.42 11.86 -2.72
N TYR A 392 -4.55 12.01 -3.73
CA TYR A 392 -4.14 13.28 -4.33
C TYR A 392 -3.38 13.05 -5.64
N PRO A 393 -3.26 14.10 -6.48
CA PRO A 393 -2.44 14.03 -7.71
C PRO A 393 -0.97 13.71 -7.38
N PRO A 394 -0.39 12.62 -7.94
CA PRO A 394 0.98 12.22 -7.67
C PRO A 394 1.99 13.17 -8.33
N ASP A 395 3.30 12.97 -8.10
CA ASP A 395 4.30 13.60 -8.98
C ASP A 395 4.07 13.16 -10.42
N PRO A 396 4.07 14.06 -11.42
CA PRO A 396 3.85 13.72 -12.83
C PRO A 396 4.76 12.61 -13.37
N LEU A 397 5.95 12.43 -12.80
CA LEU A 397 6.86 11.34 -13.16
C LEU A 397 6.22 9.95 -12.97
N LEU A 398 5.36 9.78 -11.95
CA LEU A 398 4.68 8.51 -11.74
C LEU A 398 3.78 8.16 -12.94
N LEU A 399 3.07 9.13 -13.48
CA LEU A 399 2.20 8.93 -14.64
C LEU A 399 3.00 8.64 -15.92
N GLU A 400 4.11 9.37 -16.14
CA GLU A 400 5.02 9.10 -17.26
C GLU A 400 5.58 7.67 -17.21
N LEU A 401 6.01 7.22 -16.02
CA LEU A 401 6.51 5.87 -15.81
C LEU A 401 5.39 4.81 -15.94
N ALA A 402 4.19 5.12 -15.49
CA ALA A 402 3.03 4.23 -15.65
C ALA A 402 2.67 4.02 -17.13
N ASP A 403 2.73 5.09 -17.95
CA ASP A 403 2.55 5.00 -19.39
C ASP A 403 3.61 4.09 -20.03
N GLU A 404 4.88 4.26 -19.66
CA GLU A 404 6.01 3.55 -20.26
C GLU A 404 6.12 2.09 -19.82
N LEU A 405 5.90 1.83 -18.54
CA LEU A 405 6.08 0.50 -17.95
C LEU A 405 4.80 -0.35 -18.01
N GLY A 406 3.68 0.26 -18.35
CA GLY A 406 2.37 -0.39 -18.43
C GLY A 406 1.78 -0.63 -17.03
N VAL A 407 1.29 0.43 -16.40
CA VAL A 407 0.50 0.39 -15.16
C VAL A 407 -0.76 1.21 -15.36
N TYR A 408 -1.92 0.67 -15.03
CA TYR A 408 -3.20 1.38 -15.06
C TYR A 408 -3.29 2.35 -13.88
N ILE A 409 -3.84 3.53 -14.10
CA ILE A 409 -3.96 4.56 -13.07
C ILE A 409 -5.44 4.91 -12.82
N VAL A 410 -5.84 4.88 -11.56
CA VAL A 410 -6.99 5.60 -11.03
C VAL A 410 -6.45 6.90 -10.47
N ASP A 411 -6.62 7.99 -11.21
CA ASP A 411 -6.03 9.28 -10.84
C ASP A 411 -6.99 10.06 -9.94
N GLU A 412 -6.55 10.33 -8.68
CA GLU A 412 -7.43 10.82 -7.65
C GLU A 412 -7.16 12.26 -7.27
N ASN A 413 -8.25 12.99 -7.05
CA ASN A 413 -8.26 14.38 -6.66
C ASN A 413 -7.85 14.58 -5.20
N ASP A 414 -7.14 15.67 -4.91
CA ASP A 414 -6.72 16.08 -3.57
C ASP A 414 -7.91 16.53 -2.72
N LEU A 415 -8.66 15.56 -2.21
CA LEU A 415 -9.89 15.81 -1.45
C LEU A 415 -10.14 14.70 -0.43
N GLU A 416 -10.09 15.06 0.85
CA GLU A 416 -10.59 14.24 1.94
C GLU A 416 -11.10 15.14 3.08
N THR A 417 -12.25 14.77 3.67
CA THR A 417 -12.86 15.48 4.79
C THR A 417 -13.33 14.53 5.90
N HIS A 418 -12.57 13.45 6.13
CA HIS A 418 -12.93 12.36 7.04
C HIS A 418 -13.18 12.87 8.48
N GLY A 419 -12.42 13.85 8.94
CA GLY A 419 -12.61 14.48 10.24
C GLY A 419 -13.99 15.10 10.46
N THR A 420 -14.75 15.38 9.41
CA THR A 420 -16.15 15.79 9.55
C THR A 420 -17.00 14.71 10.21
N PHE A 421 -16.69 13.44 9.96
CA PHE A 421 -17.31 12.31 10.64
C PHE A 421 -16.85 12.19 12.10
N ALA A 422 -15.57 12.38 12.36
CA ALA A 422 -14.97 12.20 13.68
C ALA A 422 -15.33 13.28 14.68
N HIS A 423 -15.58 14.51 14.22
CA HIS A 423 -15.75 15.68 15.06
C HIS A 423 -17.19 16.17 15.19
N GLN A 424 -18.13 15.59 14.49
CA GLN A 424 -19.55 15.97 14.54
C GLN A 424 -20.42 15.03 15.38
N LEU A 425 -21.45 15.58 16.02
CA LEU A 425 -22.48 14.82 16.73
C LEU A 425 -23.88 15.29 16.26
N PRO A 426 -24.64 14.46 15.52
CA PRO A 426 -24.27 13.13 15.03
C PRO A 426 -23.19 13.19 13.93
N PRO A 427 -22.37 12.16 13.82
CA PRO A 427 -21.34 12.09 12.79
C PRO A 427 -21.94 12.19 11.38
N THR A 428 -21.28 12.98 10.50
CA THR A 428 -21.69 13.09 9.10
C THR A 428 -20.53 13.55 8.21
N TYR A 429 -20.34 12.87 7.09
CA TYR A 429 -19.41 13.29 6.05
C TYR A 429 -19.89 14.51 5.24
N ASN A 430 -21.14 14.93 5.41
CA ASN A 430 -21.78 15.84 4.44
C ASN A 430 -21.73 17.32 4.85
N SER A 431 -21.12 17.66 5.97
CA SER A 431 -21.11 19.04 6.47
C SER A 431 -20.39 20.02 5.54
N ILE A 432 -19.29 19.58 4.92
CA ILE A 432 -18.53 20.39 3.94
C ILE A 432 -19.02 20.09 2.52
N SER A 433 -19.15 18.82 2.15
CA SER A 433 -19.50 18.41 0.79
C SER A 433 -20.90 18.87 0.34
N HIS A 434 -21.80 19.17 1.27
CA HIS A 434 -23.15 19.68 0.97
C HIS A 434 -23.25 21.21 1.05
N ASP A 435 -22.32 21.90 1.72
CA ASP A 435 -22.33 23.36 1.81
C ASP A 435 -21.83 23.99 0.50
N PRO A 436 -22.71 24.74 -0.23
CA PRO A 436 -22.37 25.36 -1.51
C PRO A 436 -21.22 26.36 -1.44
N LYS A 437 -20.91 26.88 -0.26
CA LYS A 437 -19.79 27.81 -0.09
C LYS A 437 -18.44 27.18 -0.40
N TRP A 438 -18.30 25.86 -0.22
CA TRP A 438 -17.09 25.12 -0.52
C TRP A 438 -16.96 24.70 -1.98
N GLN A 439 -18.02 24.83 -2.79
CA GLN A 439 -18.07 24.28 -4.15
C GLN A 439 -16.91 24.77 -5.05
N ALA A 440 -16.54 26.05 -4.93
CA ALA A 440 -15.47 26.63 -5.75
C ALA A 440 -14.13 25.90 -5.51
N ARG A 441 -13.80 25.57 -4.26
CA ARG A 441 -12.58 24.82 -3.91
C ARG A 441 -12.62 23.37 -4.42
N TYR A 442 -13.78 22.72 -4.37
CA TYR A 442 -13.97 21.38 -4.93
C TYR A 442 -13.71 21.36 -6.44
N VAL A 443 -14.34 22.31 -7.15
CA VAL A 443 -14.22 22.41 -8.62
C VAL A 443 -12.80 22.85 -9.04
N ASP A 444 -12.15 23.76 -8.30
CA ASP A 444 -10.76 24.14 -8.57
C ASP A 444 -9.81 22.93 -8.50
N ARG A 445 -9.92 22.11 -7.46
CA ARG A 445 -9.06 20.93 -7.25
C ARG A 445 -9.20 19.93 -8.40
N ILE A 446 -10.42 19.54 -8.76
CA ILE A 446 -10.64 18.57 -9.87
C ILE A 446 -10.28 19.18 -11.23
N THR A 447 -10.42 20.48 -11.40
CA THR A 447 -9.97 21.19 -12.61
C THR A 447 -8.46 21.10 -12.74
N ARG A 448 -7.72 21.31 -11.65
CA ARG A 448 -6.25 21.24 -11.64
C ARG A 448 -5.75 19.83 -11.89
N LEU A 449 -6.34 18.81 -11.28
CA LEU A 449 -6.03 17.41 -11.58
C LEU A 449 -6.21 17.14 -13.09
N TYR A 450 -7.43 17.33 -13.60
CA TYR A 450 -7.75 17.02 -15.00
C TYR A 450 -6.87 17.78 -15.98
N GLN A 451 -6.71 19.10 -15.81
CA GLN A 451 -5.94 19.91 -16.73
C GLN A 451 -4.45 19.54 -16.73
N ARG A 452 -3.89 19.19 -15.56
CA ARG A 452 -2.51 18.74 -15.45
C ARG A 452 -2.28 17.43 -16.20
N ASP A 453 -3.19 16.45 -16.05
CA ASP A 453 -2.95 15.05 -16.41
C ASP A 453 -3.74 14.57 -17.64
N LYS A 454 -4.50 15.46 -18.29
CA LYS A 454 -5.38 15.14 -19.43
C LYS A 454 -4.72 14.37 -20.57
N ILE A 455 -3.40 14.54 -20.81
CA ILE A 455 -2.66 13.83 -21.85
C ILE A 455 -2.54 12.34 -21.49
N HIS A 456 -2.22 12.01 -20.23
CA HIS A 456 -2.17 10.65 -19.70
C HIS A 456 -3.54 9.96 -19.70
N GLY A 457 -4.62 10.74 -19.75
CA GLY A 457 -5.99 10.27 -19.98
C GLY A 457 -6.20 9.51 -21.30
N ASN A 458 -5.25 9.54 -22.22
CA ASN A 458 -5.25 8.69 -23.44
C ASN A 458 -4.47 7.38 -23.23
N THR A 459 -3.72 7.23 -22.15
CA THR A 459 -2.76 6.13 -21.94
C THR A 459 -3.08 5.40 -20.62
N SER A 460 -2.35 5.62 -19.56
CA SER A 460 -2.44 4.87 -18.28
C SER A 460 -3.67 5.21 -17.45
N ILE A 461 -4.10 6.46 -17.41
CA ILE A 461 -5.29 6.86 -16.64
C ILE A 461 -6.54 6.29 -17.33
N PHE A 462 -7.19 5.32 -16.70
CA PHE A 462 -8.42 4.73 -17.24
C PHE A 462 -9.68 5.20 -16.53
N MET A 463 -9.54 5.86 -15.38
CA MET A 463 -10.63 6.31 -14.53
C MET A 463 -10.18 7.51 -13.70
N TRP A 464 -10.99 8.57 -13.66
CA TRP A 464 -10.81 9.70 -12.77
C TRP A 464 -11.51 9.42 -11.45
N SER A 465 -10.92 9.84 -10.32
CA SER A 465 -11.51 9.71 -9.00
C SER A 465 -11.70 11.08 -8.33
N LEU A 466 -12.88 11.30 -7.77
CA LEU A 466 -13.26 12.60 -7.20
C LEU A 466 -12.62 12.87 -5.83
N GLY A 467 -12.04 11.87 -5.19
CA GLY A 467 -11.42 11.97 -3.86
C GLY A 467 -11.84 10.84 -2.95
N ASN A 468 -11.51 10.96 -1.69
CA ASN A 468 -11.67 9.97 -0.65
C ASN A 468 -12.50 10.53 0.51
N GLU A 469 -13.21 9.69 1.24
CA GLU A 469 -13.89 9.90 2.53
C GLU A 469 -14.38 11.33 2.82
N ALA A 470 -14.99 11.97 1.80
CA ALA A 470 -15.46 13.36 1.86
C ALA A 470 -16.99 13.49 1.81
N GLY A 471 -17.71 12.38 2.04
CA GLY A 471 -19.16 12.35 1.88
C GLY A 471 -19.55 12.48 0.42
N GLY A 472 -20.78 12.82 0.12
CA GLY A 472 -21.19 12.99 -1.26
C GLY A 472 -22.48 13.75 -1.37
N TYR A 473 -22.40 14.83 -2.14
CA TYR A 473 -23.57 15.66 -2.45
C TYR A 473 -23.20 16.71 -3.51
N ARG A 474 -23.76 17.91 -3.36
CA ARG A 474 -23.70 19.05 -4.28
C ARG A 474 -22.28 19.32 -4.81
N ASN A 475 -21.28 19.38 -3.95
CA ASN A 475 -19.93 19.78 -4.36
C ASN A 475 -19.22 18.68 -5.13
N THR A 476 -19.37 17.41 -4.72
CA THR A 476 -18.86 16.26 -5.48
C THR A 476 -19.60 16.06 -6.81
N ASP A 477 -20.91 16.34 -6.84
CA ASP A 477 -21.67 16.30 -8.09
C ASP A 477 -21.19 17.36 -9.08
N ALA A 478 -20.83 18.57 -8.61
CA ALA A 478 -20.27 19.62 -9.47
C ALA A 478 -18.90 19.20 -10.08
N MET A 479 -18.07 18.49 -9.31
CA MET A 479 -16.81 17.91 -9.83
C MET A 479 -17.09 16.84 -10.91
N TYR A 480 -18.05 15.96 -10.66
CA TYR A 480 -18.49 14.96 -11.64
C TYR A 480 -18.95 15.61 -12.95
N GLU A 481 -19.82 16.62 -12.84
CA GLU A 481 -20.32 17.38 -14.01
C GLU A 481 -19.16 18.02 -14.79
N TYR A 482 -18.17 18.59 -14.09
CA TYR A 482 -16.98 19.15 -14.72
C TYR A 482 -16.22 18.09 -15.53
N LEU A 483 -15.91 16.93 -14.93
CA LEU A 483 -15.19 15.86 -15.62
C LEU A 483 -15.97 15.32 -16.82
N LYS A 484 -17.28 15.10 -16.69
CA LYS A 484 -18.11 14.59 -17.79
C LYS A 484 -18.24 15.59 -18.96
N ALA A 485 -18.06 16.88 -18.70
CA ALA A 485 -18.01 17.90 -19.75
C ALA A 485 -16.66 17.90 -20.51
N HIS A 486 -15.59 17.38 -19.93
CA HIS A 486 -14.23 17.47 -20.50
C HIS A 486 -13.61 16.11 -20.85
N SER A 487 -14.06 15.02 -20.21
CA SER A 487 -13.50 13.68 -20.40
C SER A 487 -14.60 12.65 -20.68
N HIS A 488 -14.27 11.67 -21.53
CA HIS A 488 -15.13 10.51 -21.79
C HIS A 488 -14.87 9.33 -20.85
N LEU A 489 -13.81 9.40 -20.03
CA LEU A 489 -13.44 8.34 -19.11
C LEU A 489 -14.48 8.17 -17.98
N PRO A 490 -14.58 6.96 -17.43
CA PRO A 490 -15.40 6.72 -16.25
C PRO A 490 -14.93 7.60 -15.07
N VAL A 491 -15.90 8.02 -14.27
CA VAL A 491 -15.65 8.77 -13.04
C VAL A 491 -16.02 7.90 -11.85
N HIS A 492 -15.06 7.72 -10.97
CA HIS A 492 -15.14 6.99 -9.72
C HIS A 492 -15.27 7.95 -8.54
N TYR A 493 -15.91 7.51 -7.50
CA TYR A 493 -15.88 8.15 -6.19
C TYR A 493 -16.07 7.11 -5.09
N GLU A 494 -15.15 7.05 -4.14
CA GLU A 494 -15.16 6.10 -3.03
C GLU A 494 -16.47 6.18 -2.23
N SER A 495 -16.85 7.40 -1.79
CA SER A 495 -18.03 7.64 -0.98
C SER A 495 -19.37 7.54 -1.75
N ALA A 496 -19.38 7.06 -2.98
CA ALA A 496 -20.58 6.93 -3.80
C ALA A 496 -21.70 6.13 -3.11
N VAL A 497 -21.35 5.16 -2.26
CA VAL A 497 -22.30 4.37 -1.48
C VAL A 497 -23.04 5.21 -0.41
N HIS A 498 -22.45 6.29 0.04
CA HIS A 498 -23.01 7.22 1.04
C HIS A 498 -23.77 8.38 0.38
N CYS A 499 -23.69 8.52 -0.95
CA CYS A 499 -24.37 9.57 -1.70
C CYS A 499 -25.85 9.22 -1.97
N LYS A 500 -26.70 10.24 -2.02
CA LYS A 500 -28.09 10.05 -2.45
C LYS A 500 -28.25 10.10 -3.98
N ARG A 501 -27.32 10.73 -4.70
CA ARG A 501 -27.34 10.79 -6.15
C ARG A 501 -26.71 9.55 -6.78
N GLU A 502 -27.22 9.16 -7.94
CA GLU A 502 -26.79 7.98 -8.70
C GLU A 502 -25.89 8.36 -9.89
N ALA A 503 -25.15 9.46 -9.80
CA ALA A 503 -24.50 10.08 -10.96
C ALA A 503 -23.15 9.47 -11.34
N TYR A 504 -22.55 8.60 -10.52
CA TYR A 504 -21.21 8.07 -10.76
C TYR A 504 -21.22 6.85 -11.67
N ASP A 505 -20.15 6.69 -12.49
CA ASP A 505 -20.11 5.66 -13.54
C ASP A 505 -19.75 4.28 -12.99
N VAL A 506 -19.14 4.22 -11.80
CA VAL A 506 -18.62 3.00 -11.17
C VAL A 506 -19.21 2.86 -9.76
N GLY A 507 -19.65 1.67 -9.41
CA GLY A 507 -19.99 1.29 -8.04
C GLY A 507 -18.71 1.00 -7.26
N SER A 508 -18.57 1.58 -6.07
CA SER A 508 -17.37 1.41 -5.25
C SER A 508 -17.71 1.21 -3.78
N GLU A 509 -16.92 0.42 -3.10
CA GLU A 509 -16.95 0.23 -1.64
C GLU A 509 -15.54 0.00 -1.12
N MET A 510 -15.33 0.43 0.14
CA MET A 510 -14.15 0.07 0.92
C MET A 510 -14.43 -1.20 1.72
N TYR A 511 -13.45 -2.07 1.79
CA TYR A 511 -13.40 -3.27 2.65
C TYR A 511 -14.68 -4.13 2.66
N PRO A 512 -15.32 -4.40 1.50
CA PRO A 512 -16.47 -5.29 1.48
C PRO A 512 -16.02 -6.72 1.88
N SER A 513 -16.88 -7.46 2.58
CA SER A 513 -16.61 -8.88 2.82
C SER A 513 -16.74 -9.68 1.51
N VAL A 514 -16.08 -10.84 1.43
CA VAL A 514 -16.20 -11.76 0.28
C VAL A 514 -17.67 -12.06 -0.05
N LYS A 515 -18.51 -12.22 0.99
CA LYS A 515 -19.96 -12.39 0.79
C LYS A 515 -20.60 -11.16 0.13
N MET A 516 -20.22 -9.96 0.52
CA MET A 516 -20.74 -8.73 -0.10
C MET A 516 -20.32 -8.63 -1.56
N VAL A 517 -19.07 -8.99 -1.89
CA VAL A 517 -18.58 -9.06 -3.28
C VAL A 517 -19.39 -10.09 -4.08
N HIS A 518 -19.61 -11.29 -3.53
CA HIS A 518 -20.49 -12.28 -4.14
C HIS A 518 -21.91 -11.72 -4.38
N ASP A 519 -22.51 -11.04 -3.39
CA ASP A 519 -23.86 -10.49 -3.50
C ASP A 519 -23.94 -9.35 -4.56
N VAL A 520 -22.86 -8.62 -4.81
CA VAL A 520 -22.76 -7.67 -5.94
C VAL A 520 -22.72 -8.41 -7.28
N GLY A 521 -21.89 -9.44 -7.38
CA GLY A 521 -21.80 -10.29 -8.59
C GLY A 521 -23.14 -10.89 -8.98
N GLU A 522 -23.89 -11.35 -8.00
CA GLU A 522 -25.24 -11.90 -8.16
C GLU A 522 -26.35 -10.83 -8.27
N LYS A 523 -25.99 -9.53 -8.23
CA LYS A 523 -26.91 -8.38 -8.26
C LYS A 523 -27.95 -8.39 -7.12
N ARG A 524 -27.52 -8.85 -5.93
CA ARG A 524 -28.41 -9.03 -4.74
C ARG A 524 -28.26 -7.93 -3.68
N ARG A 525 -27.38 -6.93 -3.90
CA ARG A 525 -27.23 -5.83 -2.94
C ARG A 525 -28.51 -4.98 -2.90
N LYS A 526 -28.88 -4.52 -1.70
CA LYS A 526 -30.04 -3.64 -1.54
C LYS A 526 -29.87 -2.31 -2.25
N MET A 527 -28.64 -1.85 -2.36
CA MET A 527 -28.30 -0.60 -3.04
C MET A 527 -28.14 -0.86 -4.53
N LYS A 528 -29.09 -0.39 -5.34
CA LYS A 528 -29.18 -0.64 -6.77
C LYS A 528 -27.90 -0.24 -7.52
N ARG A 529 -27.30 0.91 -7.19
CA ARG A 529 -26.07 1.43 -7.83
C ARG A 529 -24.82 0.56 -7.63
N LEU A 530 -24.86 -0.46 -6.77
CA LEU A 530 -23.82 -1.47 -6.69
C LEU A 530 -24.07 -2.66 -7.62
N ASN A 531 -25.27 -2.77 -8.20
CA ASN A 531 -25.66 -3.90 -9.03
C ASN A 531 -25.79 -3.57 -10.52
N ASP A 532 -25.89 -2.30 -10.89
CA ASP A 532 -26.26 -1.86 -12.26
C ASP A 532 -25.11 -1.18 -13.03
N ARG A 533 -23.91 -1.21 -12.49
CA ARG A 533 -22.70 -0.64 -13.08
C ARG A 533 -21.45 -1.44 -12.74
N PRO A 534 -20.30 -1.23 -13.39
CA PRO A 534 -19.05 -1.88 -13.04
C PRO A 534 -18.73 -1.65 -11.57
N TYR A 535 -18.23 -2.68 -10.88
CA TYR A 535 -17.92 -2.60 -9.47
C TYR A 535 -16.42 -2.69 -9.20
N PHE A 536 -15.91 -1.74 -8.44
CA PHE A 536 -14.51 -1.60 -8.09
C PHE A 536 -14.34 -1.51 -6.56
N MET A 537 -13.46 -2.31 -5.98
CA MET A 537 -13.08 -2.19 -4.57
C MET A 537 -11.93 -1.19 -4.48
N CYS A 538 -12.24 0.09 -4.25
CA CYS A 538 -11.20 1.12 -4.17
C CYS A 538 -10.20 0.83 -3.05
N GLU A 539 -10.65 0.17 -1.97
CA GLU A 539 -9.82 -0.35 -0.90
C GLU A 539 -10.34 -1.72 -0.45
N TYR A 540 -9.44 -2.70 -0.35
CA TYR A 540 -9.75 -4.01 0.23
C TYR A 540 -8.48 -4.65 0.80
N ALA A 541 -8.64 -5.71 1.58
CA ALA A 541 -7.53 -6.50 2.10
C ALA A 541 -6.47 -5.63 2.80
N HIS A 542 -6.90 -4.89 3.85
CA HIS A 542 -6.02 -4.02 4.66
C HIS A 542 -4.78 -4.79 5.11
N ALA A 543 -3.58 -4.35 4.70
CA ALA A 543 -2.35 -5.13 4.80
C ALA A 543 -1.58 -4.94 6.11
N MET A 544 -2.16 -4.24 7.06
CA MET A 544 -1.52 -3.86 8.32
C MET A 544 -0.90 -5.05 9.05
N GLY A 545 0.40 -4.96 9.33
CA GLY A 545 1.16 -5.95 10.09
C GLY A 545 1.26 -7.31 9.38
N VAL A 546 0.86 -8.38 10.08
CA VAL A 546 0.79 -9.72 9.49
C VAL A 546 -0.53 -9.86 8.72
N GLY A 547 -0.46 -9.83 7.43
CA GLY A 547 -1.64 -9.86 6.54
C GLY A 547 -1.27 -9.47 5.11
N PRO A 548 -2.26 -9.40 4.20
CA PRO A 548 -3.68 -9.70 4.40
C PRO A 548 -4.04 -11.18 4.23
N GLY A 549 -4.93 -11.70 5.09
CA GLY A 549 -5.54 -13.03 4.93
C GLY A 549 -6.79 -13.02 4.02
N ASN A 550 -7.35 -14.17 3.73
CA ASN A 550 -8.59 -14.39 2.95
C ASN A 550 -8.57 -13.89 1.48
N THR A 551 -7.46 -13.40 0.95
CA THR A 551 -7.39 -12.69 -0.34
C THR A 551 -7.71 -13.56 -1.55
N GLU A 552 -7.39 -14.84 -1.53
CA GLU A 552 -7.74 -15.78 -2.61
C GLU A 552 -9.26 -15.85 -2.85
N ALA A 553 -10.06 -15.82 -1.79
CA ALA A 553 -11.51 -15.89 -1.88
C ALA A 553 -12.12 -14.69 -2.64
N TYR A 554 -11.56 -13.50 -2.49
CA TYR A 554 -11.97 -12.34 -3.28
C TYR A 554 -11.73 -12.56 -4.78
N TRP A 555 -10.55 -13.05 -5.14
CA TRP A 555 -10.20 -13.22 -6.56
C TRP A 555 -10.95 -14.36 -7.24
N GLN A 556 -11.38 -15.37 -6.49
CA GLN A 556 -12.31 -16.36 -7.01
C GLN A 556 -13.66 -15.73 -7.40
N GLU A 557 -14.20 -14.81 -6.60
CA GLU A 557 -15.44 -14.09 -6.94
C GLU A 557 -15.22 -13.08 -8.07
N ILE A 558 -14.10 -12.34 -8.07
CA ILE A 558 -13.74 -11.37 -9.12
C ILE A 558 -13.67 -12.06 -10.50
N TYR A 559 -13.05 -13.25 -10.59
CA TYR A 559 -12.98 -14.00 -11.85
C TYR A 559 -14.30 -14.64 -12.26
N ARG A 560 -15.23 -14.85 -11.32
CA ARG A 560 -16.52 -15.45 -11.58
C ARG A 560 -17.50 -14.51 -12.30
N TYR A 561 -17.47 -13.22 -12.00
CA TYR A 561 -18.45 -12.25 -12.45
C TYR A 561 -17.83 -11.15 -13.33
N ASP A 562 -18.51 -10.86 -14.45
CA ASP A 562 -18.03 -9.89 -15.42
C ASP A 562 -18.04 -8.45 -14.91
N ASN A 563 -19.03 -8.09 -14.09
CA ASN A 563 -19.18 -6.76 -13.51
C ASN A 563 -18.14 -6.40 -12.44
N MET A 564 -17.36 -7.39 -11.97
CA MET A 564 -16.26 -7.16 -11.03
C MET A 564 -15.02 -6.63 -11.76
N MET A 565 -14.61 -5.41 -11.48
CA MET A 565 -13.40 -4.81 -12.06
C MET A 565 -12.11 -5.27 -11.35
N GLY A 566 -12.18 -5.71 -10.10
CA GLY A 566 -11.03 -5.93 -9.23
C GLY A 566 -10.98 -4.87 -8.13
N GLY A 567 -9.78 -4.46 -7.73
CA GLY A 567 -9.63 -3.45 -6.69
C GLY A 567 -8.19 -3.19 -6.28
N CYS A 568 -7.99 -2.24 -5.37
CA CYS A 568 -6.69 -1.85 -4.84
C CYS A 568 -6.55 -2.27 -3.37
N VAL A 569 -5.48 -3.00 -3.06
CA VAL A 569 -5.13 -3.33 -1.66
C VAL A 569 -4.75 -2.05 -0.93
N TRP A 570 -5.19 -1.87 0.27
CA TRP A 570 -4.71 -0.84 1.18
C TRP A 570 -3.57 -1.41 2.02
N GLU A 571 -2.36 -0.94 1.92
CA GLU A 571 -1.79 -0.09 0.91
C GLU A 571 -0.41 -0.60 0.45
N MET A 572 0.33 0.19 -0.33
CA MET A 572 1.59 -0.26 -0.91
C MET A 572 2.72 -0.29 0.11
N VAL A 573 2.97 0.80 0.84
CA VAL A 573 4.19 0.99 1.65
C VAL A 573 3.84 1.48 3.05
N ASP A 574 4.43 0.87 4.07
CA ASP A 574 4.37 1.35 5.46
C ASP A 574 4.83 2.80 5.58
N HIS A 575 4.02 3.65 6.20
CA HIS A 575 4.43 5.00 6.55
C HIS A 575 5.18 4.99 7.89
N ALA A 576 6.48 5.25 7.86
CA ALA A 576 7.30 5.33 9.07
C ALA A 576 8.50 6.25 8.87
N VAL A 577 9.06 6.74 9.95
CA VAL A 577 10.21 7.65 9.93
C VAL A 577 11.47 6.90 10.33
N LEU A 578 12.45 6.88 9.44
CA LEU A 578 13.75 6.24 9.69
C LEU A 578 14.53 7.03 10.74
N GLN A 579 15.00 6.33 11.76
CA GLN A 579 15.80 6.90 12.84
C GLN A 579 17.30 6.71 12.59
N PRO A 580 18.16 7.51 13.23
CA PRO A 580 19.63 7.39 13.07
C PRO A 580 20.20 6.02 13.50
N ASP A 581 19.50 5.29 14.36
CA ASP A 581 19.89 3.93 14.78
C ASP A 581 19.47 2.84 13.79
N GLY A 582 18.82 3.21 12.69
CA GLY A 582 18.29 2.29 11.67
C GLY A 582 16.90 1.72 12.00
N GLY A 583 16.32 2.08 13.14
CA GLY A 583 14.94 1.72 13.50
C GLY A 583 13.92 2.65 12.83
N TYR A 584 12.64 2.25 12.91
CA TYR A 584 11.52 3.06 12.43
C TYR A 584 10.63 3.51 13.58
N THR A 585 10.07 4.71 13.43
CA THR A 585 9.07 5.28 14.34
C THR A 585 7.77 5.56 13.59
N TYR A 586 6.66 5.57 14.32
CA TYR A 586 5.32 5.77 13.81
C TYR A 586 4.52 6.75 14.70
N GLY A 587 3.22 6.89 14.53
CA GLY A 587 2.40 7.83 15.29
C GLY A 587 2.50 7.64 16.81
N GLY A 588 2.69 8.75 17.53
CA GLY A 588 2.88 8.78 18.99
C GLY A 588 4.34 8.76 19.46
N ASP A 589 5.29 8.46 18.56
CA ASP A 589 6.71 8.38 18.92
C ASP A 589 7.41 9.74 18.95
N HIS A 590 6.80 10.74 18.32
CA HIS A 590 7.41 12.06 18.14
C HIS A 590 6.93 13.09 19.19
N GLY A 591 6.10 12.65 20.17
CA GLY A 591 5.54 13.51 21.18
C GLY A 591 4.39 14.38 20.71
N GLU A 592 3.69 13.93 19.68
CA GLU A 592 2.44 14.52 19.24
C GLU A 592 1.37 14.36 20.33
N TRP A 593 0.54 15.39 20.47
CA TRP A 593 -0.48 15.45 21.53
C TRP A 593 -1.67 14.53 21.29
N GLU A 594 -1.91 14.14 20.04
CA GLU A 594 -2.88 13.15 19.61
C GLU A 594 -2.32 12.36 18.42
N HIS A 595 -2.57 11.06 18.38
CA HIS A 595 -2.05 10.17 17.35
C HIS A 595 -2.90 8.91 17.25
N ASP A 596 -2.80 8.22 16.13
CA ASP A 596 -3.44 6.91 15.92
C ASP A 596 -2.44 5.74 15.92
N GLY A 597 -1.26 5.95 16.55
CA GLY A 597 -0.27 4.89 16.78
C GLY A 597 0.31 4.35 15.47
N ASN A 598 0.44 3.03 15.41
CA ASN A 598 0.97 2.33 14.24
C ASN A 598 -0.08 2.10 13.14
N PHE A 599 -1.20 2.80 13.12
CA PHE A 599 -2.22 2.60 12.09
C PHE A 599 -1.73 3.03 10.69
N CYS A 600 -0.66 3.82 10.62
CA CYS A 600 0.07 4.17 9.40
C CYS A 600 1.09 3.10 8.93
N VAL A 601 1.22 1.98 9.64
CA VAL A 601 2.12 0.87 9.29
C VAL A 601 1.26 -0.25 8.75
N ASP A 602 0.75 -0.08 7.55
CA ASP A 602 -0.30 -0.89 6.94
C ASP A 602 -0.03 -1.25 5.46
N GLY A 603 1.25 -1.13 5.07
CA GLY A 603 1.73 -1.44 3.73
C GLY A 603 2.03 -2.92 3.47
N LEU A 604 1.96 -3.29 2.19
CA LEU A 604 2.48 -4.56 1.69
C LEU A 604 4.02 -4.62 1.76
N PHE A 605 4.66 -3.46 1.63
CA PHE A 605 6.11 -3.32 1.65
C PHE A 605 6.54 -2.48 2.86
N TYR A 606 7.65 -2.87 3.48
CA TYR A 606 8.29 -2.06 4.51
C TYR A 606 8.75 -0.71 3.93
N PRO A 607 9.06 0.30 4.76
CA PRO A 607 9.41 1.64 4.27
C PRO A 607 10.60 1.66 3.30
N ASP A 608 11.51 0.69 3.38
CA ASP A 608 12.63 0.50 2.47
C ASP A 608 12.26 -0.31 1.19
N ARG A 609 10.97 -0.60 0.99
CA ARG A 609 10.39 -1.41 -0.09
C ARG A 609 10.77 -2.89 -0.05
N THR A 610 11.33 -3.40 1.04
CA THR A 610 11.45 -4.86 1.18
C THR A 610 10.06 -5.49 1.34
N PRO A 611 9.80 -6.65 0.69
CA PRO A 611 8.47 -7.22 0.67
C PRO A 611 8.14 -7.98 1.96
N SER A 612 7.00 -7.69 2.58
CA SER A 612 6.43 -8.46 3.68
C SER A 612 5.89 -9.82 3.21
N ALA A 613 5.42 -10.64 4.15
CA ALA A 613 4.64 -11.84 3.82
C ALA A 613 3.37 -11.48 3.03
N GLY A 614 2.75 -10.32 3.31
CA GLY A 614 1.60 -9.77 2.61
C GLY A 614 1.88 -9.46 1.13
N ALA A 615 3.00 -8.81 0.83
CA ALA A 615 3.41 -8.57 -0.56
C ALA A 615 3.56 -9.89 -1.34
N LYS A 616 4.15 -10.90 -0.70
CA LYS A 616 4.38 -12.21 -1.33
C LYS A 616 3.08 -12.95 -1.63
N ILE A 617 2.09 -12.92 -0.71
CA ILE A 617 0.77 -13.51 -0.99
C ILE A 617 0.05 -12.76 -2.11
N MET A 618 0.13 -11.42 -2.16
CA MET A 618 -0.50 -10.65 -3.24
C MET A 618 0.17 -10.93 -4.59
N LYS A 619 1.50 -11.05 -4.66
CA LYS A 619 2.20 -11.52 -5.86
C LYS A 619 1.66 -12.86 -6.35
N PHE A 620 1.45 -13.81 -5.44
CA PHE A 620 0.89 -15.12 -5.75
C PHE A 620 -0.57 -15.01 -6.24
N ILE A 621 -1.40 -14.20 -5.58
CA ILE A 621 -2.80 -14.00 -5.96
C ILE A 621 -2.91 -13.34 -7.36
N TYR A 622 -2.08 -12.36 -7.65
CA TYR A 622 -2.07 -11.57 -8.89
C TYR A 622 -1.36 -12.24 -10.07
N ARG A 623 -0.84 -13.47 -9.88
CA ARG A 623 -0.11 -14.17 -10.94
C ARG A 623 -0.89 -14.26 -12.25
N PRO A 624 -0.22 -14.11 -13.41
CA PRO A 624 -0.89 -14.10 -14.71
C PRO A 624 -1.40 -15.47 -15.14
N ILE A 625 -0.76 -16.53 -14.68
CA ILE A 625 -1.15 -17.91 -14.96
C ILE A 625 -1.39 -18.65 -13.64
N ARG A 626 -2.50 -19.36 -13.56
CA ARG A 626 -2.87 -20.22 -12.42
C ARG A 626 -2.93 -21.67 -12.88
N VAL A 627 -2.32 -22.56 -12.12
CA VAL A 627 -2.27 -23.99 -12.46
C VAL A 627 -2.98 -24.82 -11.38
N ALA A 628 -3.82 -25.75 -11.80
CA ALA A 628 -4.50 -26.70 -10.92
C ALA A 628 -4.38 -28.12 -11.45
N HIS A 629 -4.13 -29.08 -10.57
CA HIS A 629 -4.15 -30.51 -10.96
C HIS A 629 -5.59 -30.98 -11.11
N LEU A 630 -5.93 -31.58 -12.25
CA LEU A 630 -7.25 -32.15 -12.51
C LEU A 630 -7.30 -33.63 -12.14
N SER A 631 -6.53 -34.45 -12.82
CA SER A 631 -6.42 -35.89 -12.57
C SER A 631 -5.33 -36.52 -13.44
N GLY A 632 -4.62 -37.53 -12.94
CA GLY A 632 -3.56 -38.20 -13.69
C GLY A 632 -2.51 -37.19 -14.17
N ASP A 633 -2.21 -37.21 -15.45
CA ASP A 633 -1.21 -36.33 -16.09
C ASP A 633 -1.81 -34.97 -16.58
N ARG A 634 -3.05 -34.65 -16.23
CA ARG A 634 -3.75 -33.45 -16.71
C ARG A 634 -3.76 -32.36 -15.68
N PHE A 635 -3.37 -31.14 -16.12
CA PHE A 635 -3.40 -29.91 -15.37
C PHE A 635 -4.23 -28.86 -16.10
N GLU A 636 -5.07 -28.12 -15.37
CA GLU A 636 -5.74 -26.94 -15.86
C GLU A 636 -4.81 -25.75 -15.75
N VAL A 637 -4.72 -24.97 -16.82
CA VAL A 637 -4.04 -23.68 -16.87
C VAL A 637 -5.09 -22.62 -17.09
N PHE A 638 -5.24 -21.70 -16.15
CA PHE A 638 -6.10 -20.53 -16.28
C PHE A 638 -5.27 -19.30 -16.56
N ASN A 639 -5.44 -18.73 -17.74
CA ASN A 639 -4.86 -17.48 -18.17
C ASN A 639 -5.69 -16.32 -17.61
N THR A 640 -5.14 -15.54 -16.68
CA THR A 640 -5.81 -14.41 -16.04
C THR A 640 -5.47 -13.05 -16.68
N THR A 641 -4.69 -13.05 -17.77
CA THR A 641 -4.38 -11.84 -18.53
C THR A 641 -5.57 -11.42 -19.41
N ALA A 642 -5.69 -10.13 -19.72
CA ALA A 642 -6.77 -9.61 -20.55
C ALA A 642 -6.42 -9.54 -22.04
N PHE A 643 -5.13 -9.48 -22.38
CA PHE A 643 -4.68 -9.23 -23.76
C PHE A 643 -3.77 -10.31 -24.30
N SER A 644 -2.86 -10.85 -23.48
CA SER A 644 -1.86 -11.83 -23.89
C SER A 644 -2.41 -13.25 -23.89
N ASN A 645 -2.07 -14.04 -24.94
CA ASN A 645 -2.28 -15.49 -24.90
C ASN A 645 -1.31 -16.13 -23.88
N ALA A 646 -1.73 -17.21 -23.25
CA ALA A 646 -0.88 -17.95 -22.29
C ALA A 646 0.43 -18.46 -22.90
N SER A 647 0.54 -18.57 -24.22
CA SER A 647 1.77 -18.94 -24.94
C SER A 647 2.91 -17.93 -24.76
N ARG A 648 2.62 -16.75 -24.24
CA ARG A 648 3.63 -15.80 -23.75
C ARG A 648 4.42 -16.36 -22.56
N TYR A 649 3.86 -17.30 -21.83
CA TYR A 649 4.45 -17.85 -20.61
C TYR A 649 4.95 -19.27 -20.83
N GLN A 650 6.09 -19.57 -20.22
CA GLN A 650 6.65 -20.90 -20.12
C GLN A 650 6.45 -21.43 -18.72
N LEU A 651 5.87 -22.62 -18.58
CA LEU A 651 5.61 -23.28 -17.31
C LEU A 651 6.61 -24.43 -17.14
N GLU A 652 7.49 -24.31 -16.15
CA GLU A 652 8.40 -25.39 -15.76
C GLU A 652 7.86 -26.13 -14.54
N PHE A 653 7.46 -27.38 -14.73
CA PHE A 653 7.01 -28.30 -13.68
C PHE A 653 8.20 -29.02 -13.09
N ARG A 654 8.64 -28.62 -11.92
CA ARG A 654 9.76 -29.21 -11.18
C ARG A 654 9.25 -30.18 -10.13
N TRP A 655 9.46 -31.46 -10.33
CA TRP A 655 9.02 -32.50 -9.40
C TRP A 655 10.00 -32.71 -8.26
N ASN A 656 9.51 -33.19 -7.12
CA ASN A 656 10.34 -33.47 -5.95
C ASN A 656 11.28 -34.69 -6.11
N ASP A 657 11.16 -35.47 -7.21
CA ASP A 657 12.13 -36.51 -7.61
C ASP A 657 13.32 -35.96 -8.43
N GLY A 658 13.36 -34.66 -8.64
CA GLY A 658 14.38 -33.97 -9.44
C GLY A 658 14.10 -33.92 -10.94
N SER A 659 13.02 -34.56 -11.42
CA SER A 659 12.61 -34.44 -12.82
C SER A 659 11.92 -33.10 -13.08
N SER A 660 12.02 -32.60 -14.31
CA SER A 660 11.31 -31.40 -14.75
C SER A 660 10.72 -31.54 -16.15
N VAL A 661 9.63 -30.84 -16.39
CA VAL A 661 8.95 -30.78 -17.69
C VAL A 661 8.57 -29.33 -17.96
N THR A 662 8.92 -28.81 -19.12
CA THR A 662 8.54 -27.47 -19.55
C THR A 662 7.41 -27.54 -20.58
N VAL A 663 6.38 -26.71 -20.38
CA VAL A 663 5.20 -26.63 -21.25
C VAL A 663 4.95 -25.17 -21.60
N THR A 664 4.63 -24.89 -22.84
CA THR A 664 4.09 -23.60 -23.29
C THR A 664 2.58 -23.78 -23.49
N PRO A 665 1.72 -23.24 -22.61
CA PRO A 665 0.27 -23.40 -22.73
C PRO A 665 -0.29 -22.55 -23.86
N ASP A 666 -1.40 -22.98 -24.44
CA ASP A 666 -2.18 -22.19 -25.40
C ASP A 666 -3.59 -22.01 -24.81
N ALA A 667 -3.77 -20.88 -24.12
CA ALA A 667 -5.05 -20.42 -23.60
C ALA A 667 -5.27 -18.96 -23.96
N ALA A 668 -6.42 -18.65 -24.54
CA ALA A 668 -6.79 -17.28 -24.84
C ALA A 668 -6.86 -16.44 -23.55
N PRO A 669 -6.82 -15.11 -23.64
CA PRO A 669 -7.04 -14.24 -22.49
C PRO A 669 -8.31 -14.59 -21.72
N MET A 670 -8.26 -14.55 -20.39
CA MET A 670 -9.38 -14.86 -19.47
C MET A 670 -10.01 -16.24 -19.71
N SER A 671 -9.24 -17.22 -20.18
CA SER A 671 -9.72 -18.56 -20.48
C SER A 671 -8.86 -19.66 -19.89
N LYS A 672 -9.39 -20.89 -19.93
CA LYS A 672 -8.74 -22.08 -19.40
C LYS A 672 -8.35 -23.04 -20.52
N ALA A 673 -7.22 -23.73 -20.35
CA ALA A 673 -6.78 -24.83 -21.19
C ALA A 673 -6.32 -26.00 -20.33
N THR A 674 -6.30 -27.21 -20.90
CA THR A 674 -5.74 -28.38 -20.24
C THR A 674 -4.39 -28.74 -20.90
N VAL A 675 -3.36 -28.89 -20.09
CA VAL A 675 -2.05 -29.40 -20.50
C VAL A 675 -1.80 -30.77 -19.93
N LYS A 676 -1.04 -31.60 -20.65
CA LYS A 676 -0.58 -32.90 -20.17
C LYS A 676 0.89 -32.76 -19.72
N VAL A 677 1.17 -33.19 -18.51
CA VAL A 677 2.52 -33.13 -17.92
C VAL A 677 2.86 -34.50 -17.36
N ALA A 678 3.98 -35.06 -17.81
CA ALA A 678 4.46 -36.32 -17.28
C ALA A 678 4.70 -36.17 -15.75
N LEU A 679 4.13 -37.10 -14.97
CA LEU A 679 4.24 -37.07 -13.52
C LEU A 679 5.63 -37.54 -13.08
N GLY A 680 6.24 -36.78 -12.16
CA GLY A 680 7.41 -37.23 -11.39
C GLY A 680 7.04 -38.41 -10.47
N LYS A 681 8.02 -39.15 -10.03
CA LYS A 681 7.84 -40.29 -9.13
C LYS A 681 7.65 -39.81 -7.67
N PRO A 682 6.82 -40.49 -6.89
CA PRO A 682 6.77 -40.23 -5.45
C PRO A 682 8.16 -40.52 -4.80
N VAL A 683 8.63 -39.59 -4.00
CA VAL A 683 9.81 -39.76 -3.14
C VAL A 683 9.33 -39.99 -1.72
N ASP A 684 9.68 -41.12 -1.13
CA ASP A 684 9.21 -41.52 0.21
C ASP A 684 7.69 -41.39 0.43
N GLY A 685 6.90 -41.64 -0.65
CA GLY A 685 5.44 -41.54 -0.61
C GLY A 685 4.91 -40.10 -0.73
N THR A 686 5.77 -39.12 -0.94
CA THR A 686 5.40 -37.73 -1.24
C THR A 686 5.57 -37.45 -2.73
N GLN A 687 4.55 -36.87 -3.38
CA GLN A 687 4.59 -36.43 -4.75
C GLN A 687 4.07 -35.01 -4.82
N MET A 688 4.93 -34.08 -5.21
CA MET A 688 4.60 -32.67 -5.35
C MET A 688 5.37 -32.04 -6.50
N VAL A 689 4.78 -31.04 -7.10
CA VAL A 689 5.37 -30.28 -8.20
C VAL A 689 5.36 -28.80 -7.89
N THR A 690 6.47 -28.14 -8.13
CA THR A 690 6.57 -26.68 -8.12
C THR A 690 6.53 -26.20 -9.57
N VAL A 691 5.57 -25.36 -9.90
CA VAL A 691 5.39 -24.77 -11.23
C VAL A 691 5.98 -23.37 -11.21
N VAL A 692 7.00 -23.14 -11.99
CA VAL A 692 7.61 -21.82 -12.19
C VAL A 692 7.10 -21.25 -13.50
N THR A 693 6.43 -20.09 -13.42
CA THR A 693 5.92 -19.37 -14.60
C THR A 693 6.92 -18.29 -14.99
N THR A 694 7.45 -18.39 -16.21
CA THR A 694 8.40 -17.41 -16.76
C THR A 694 7.73 -16.65 -17.92
N ASP A 695 7.74 -15.32 -17.88
CA ASP A 695 7.36 -14.49 -19.01
C ASP A 695 8.47 -14.49 -20.05
N THR A 696 8.22 -15.03 -21.23
CA THR A 696 9.23 -15.17 -22.31
C THR A 696 9.65 -13.83 -22.91
N LYS A 697 8.83 -12.79 -22.80
CA LYS A 697 9.15 -11.42 -23.27
C LYS A 697 10.23 -10.78 -22.40
N THR A 698 10.20 -11.01 -21.10
CA THR A 698 11.14 -10.41 -20.13
C THR A 698 12.22 -11.38 -19.65
N GLY A 699 12.02 -12.67 -19.83
CA GLY A 699 12.87 -13.72 -19.27
C GLY A 699 12.77 -13.87 -17.74
N LYS A 700 11.86 -13.19 -17.09
CA LYS A 700 11.70 -13.18 -15.61
C LYS A 700 10.68 -14.20 -15.15
N ALA A 701 10.96 -14.89 -14.05
CA ALA A 701 9.97 -15.68 -13.33
C ALA A 701 8.95 -14.72 -12.65
N VAL A 702 7.68 -14.88 -13.01
CA VAL A 702 6.59 -14.02 -12.52
C VAL A 702 5.72 -14.70 -11.45
N ALA A 703 5.79 -16.03 -11.35
CA ALA A 703 5.11 -16.80 -10.30
C ALA A 703 5.83 -18.11 -10.01
N GLU A 704 5.71 -18.58 -8.78
CA GLU A 704 6.05 -19.92 -8.31
C GLU A 704 4.86 -20.46 -7.53
N GLU A 705 4.29 -21.59 -7.92
CA GLU A 705 3.19 -22.22 -7.20
C GLU A 705 3.47 -23.72 -7.00
N GLN A 706 3.06 -24.27 -5.86
CA GLN A 706 3.31 -25.66 -5.55
C GLN A 706 2.00 -26.43 -5.42
N ILE A 707 1.92 -27.57 -6.10
CA ILE A 707 0.79 -28.49 -6.07
C ILE A 707 1.24 -29.79 -5.41
N VAL A 708 0.60 -30.15 -4.32
CA VAL A 708 0.83 -31.38 -3.57
C VAL A 708 -0.20 -32.43 -3.98
N LEU A 709 0.23 -33.48 -4.67
CA LEU A 709 -0.62 -34.58 -5.10
C LEU A 709 -0.81 -35.59 -3.98
N THR A 710 0.32 -36.02 -3.39
CA THR A 710 0.33 -36.89 -2.22
C THR A 710 1.41 -36.42 -1.26
N ARG A 711 1.15 -36.57 0.03
CA ARG A 711 2.15 -36.28 1.05
C ARG A 711 2.08 -37.31 2.16
N LYS A 712 3.15 -38.07 2.28
CA LYS A 712 3.28 -39.04 3.34
C LYS A 712 3.82 -38.36 4.60
N VAL A 713 3.15 -38.60 5.70
CA VAL A 713 3.64 -38.28 7.04
C VAL A 713 3.88 -39.60 7.77
N ARG A 714 4.85 -39.62 8.64
CA ARG A 714 5.16 -40.82 9.44
C ARG A 714 3.94 -41.24 10.24
N GLY A 715 3.63 -42.53 10.19
CA GLY A 715 2.64 -43.15 11.09
C GLY A 715 3.20 -43.31 12.52
N ALA A 716 2.31 -43.52 13.49
CA ALA A 716 2.72 -43.72 14.86
C ALA A 716 3.62 -44.96 15.00
N PRO A 717 4.84 -44.84 15.55
CA PRO A 717 5.73 -45.98 15.78
C PRO A 717 5.23 -46.84 16.94
N ALA A 718 5.75 -48.06 17.02
CA ALA A 718 5.52 -48.93 18.15
C ALA A 718 6.03 -48.31 19.45
N THR A 719 5.24 -48.32 20.48
CA THR A 719 5.60 -47.76 21.81
C THR A 719 6.36 -48.79 22.65
N GLN A 720 7.30 -48.30 23.46
CA GLN A 720 8.11 -49.08 24.41
C GLN A 720 8.31 -48.24 25.69
N ARG A 721 9.04 -48.78 26.67
CA ARG A 721 9.38 -47.99 27.87
C ARG A 721 10.17 -46.76 27.49
N LEU A 722 10.01 -45.70 28.32
CA LEU A 722 10.77 -44.45 28.15
C LEU A 722 12.28 -44.74 28.04
N PRO A 723 12.96 -44.15 27.03
CA PRO A 723 14.42 -44.25 26.96
C PRO A 723 15.09 -43.61 28.20
N GLU A 724 16.33 -43.97 28.43
CA GLU A 724 17.17 -43.32 29.43
C GLU A 724 17.30 -41.83 29.15
N GLY A 725 17.37 -40.99 30.18
CA GLY A 725 17.43 -39.55 30.04
C GLY A 725 16.08 -38.83 29.93
N TYR A 726 14.96 -39.56 29.77
CA TYR A 726 13.63 -38.96 29.70
C TYR A 726 12.80 -39.27 30.96
N SER A 727 12.15 -38.25 31.49
CA SER A 727 11.29 -38.37 32.66
C SER A 727 10.15 -37.36 32.62
N VAL A 728 9.19 -37.51 33.52
CA VAL A 728 8.10 -36.53 33.73
C VAL A 728 8.12 -36.08 35.17
N GLY A 729 8.30 -34.77 35.36
CA GLY A 729 8.29 -34.10 36.67
C GLY A 729 7.26 -32.97 36.69
N GLY A 730 6.38 -32.93 37.71
CA GLY A 730 5.33 -31.91 37.79
C GLY A 730 4.38 -31.85 36.60
N GLY A 731 4.16 -32.97 35.92
CA GLY A 731 3.34 -33.03 34.68
C GLY A 731 4.06 -32.57 33.43
N ARG A 732 5.36 -32.28 33.47
CA ARG A 732 6.14 -31.76 32.36
C ARG A 732 7.23 -32.74 31.93
N LEU A 733 7.52 -32.80 30.65
CA LEU A 733 8.60 -33.60 30.09
C LEU A 733 9.96 -33.01 30.43
N ILE A 734 10.85 -33.86 30.93
CA ILE A 734 12.26 -33.50 31.25
C ILE A 734 13.13 -34.43 30.42
N CYS A 735 14.15 -33.88 29.77
CA CYS A 735 15.14 -34.63 29.03
C CYS A 735 16.56 -34.21 29.38
N GLN A 736 17.42 -35.19 29.65
CA GLN A 736 18.85 -35.03 29.90
C GLN A 736 19.65 -35.75 28.82
N GLN A 737 20.63 -35.09 28.26
CA GLN A 737 21.56 -35.67 27.30
C GLN A 737 23.01 -35.31 27.66
N GLY A 738 23.88 -36.30 27.79
CA GLY A 738 25.31 -36.09 28.12
C GLY A 738 25.48 -35.34 29.45
N GLY A 739 24.63 -35.61 30.47
CA GLY A 739 24.68 -34.95 31.76
C GLY A 739 24.11 -33.52 31.80
N ARG A 740 23.63 -32.99 30.68
CA ARG A 740 23.00 -31.68 30.55
C ARG A 740 21.49 -31.83 30.44
N THR A 741 20.73 -31.03 31.20
CA THR A 741 19.28 -30.95 31.01
C THR A 741 18.97 -30.07 29.80
N VAL A 742 18.38 -30.66 28.77
CA VAL A 742 18.03 -30.01 27.51
C VAL A 742 16.57 -29.50 27.53
N LEU A 743 15.65 -30.33 28.08
CA LEU A 743 14.27 -29.95 28.33
C LEU A 743 14.06 -29.92 29.84
N THR A 744 13.83 -28.76 30.41
CA THR A 744 13.83 -28.57 31.88
C THR A 744 12.48 -28.79 32.55
N GLY A 745 11.40 -28.92 31.79
CA GLY A 745 10.04 -28.86 32.29
C GLY A 745 9.55 -27.44 32.63
N ALA A 746 10.45 -26.46 32.74
CA ALA A 746 10.09 -25.07 32.94
C ALA A 746 9.60 -24.43 31.65
N LEU A 747 8.64 -23.55 31.75
CA LEU A 747 8.06 -22.81 30.58
C LEU A 747 7.56 -23.73 29.44
N GLN A 748 7.19 -24.94 29.79
CA GLN A 748 6.50 -25.88 28.91
C GLN A 748 5.01 -25.85 29.22
N GLY A 749 4.14 -26.08 28.23
CA GLY A 749 2.74 -26.20 28.50
C GLY A 749 1.88 -26.19 27.27
N THR A 750 0.59 -26.23 27.55
CA THR A 750 -0.42 -26.10 26.52
C THR A 750 -0.57 -24.63 26.14
N LEU A 751 -0.42 -24.34 24.86
CA LEU A 751 -0.55 -22.99 24.34
C LEU A 751 -1.84 -22.89 23.51
N LEU A 752 -2.83 -22.19 24.06
CA LEU A 752 -4.08 -21.88 23.38
C LEU A 752 -4.11 -20.41 22.88
N TYR A 753 -3.20 -19.60 23.38
CA TYR A 753 -3.01 -18.19 23.04
C TYR A 753 -1.94 -18.04 21.96
N ARG A 754 -2.16 -17.10 21.02
CA ARG A 754 -1.11 -16.51 20.20
C ARG A 754 -0.98 -15.02 20.51
N ALA A 755 0.15 -14.41 20.24
CA ALA A 755 0.27 -12.96 20.31
C ALA A 755 -0.74 -12.32 19.33
N GLY A 756 -1.23 -11.14 19.67
CA GLY A 756 -2.15 -10.41 18.79
C GLY A 756 -1.44 -9.92 17.55
N THR A 757 -2.20 -9.82 16.48
CA THR A 757 -1.82 -9.05 15.28
C THR A 757 -2.64 -7.77 15.23
N ASP A 758 -2.25 -6.81 14.40
CA ASP A 758 -3.06 -5.62 14.16
C ASP A 758 -4.46 -5.97 13.64
N ASN A 759 -4.60 -7.07 12.91
CA ASN A 759 -5.90 -7.59 12.44
C ASN A 759 -6.81 -8.16 13.55
N ASP A 760 -6.29 -8.38 14.75
CA ASP A 760 -7.07 -8.78 15.93
C ASP A 760 -7.63 -7.58 16.72
N THR A 761 -7.48 -6.35 16.21
CA THR A 761 -7.87 -5.12 16.93
C THR A 761 -9.36 -4.83 16.91
N ASP A 762 -10.13 -5.44 16.01
CA ASP A 762 -11.60 -5.36 16.04
C ASP A 762 -12.13 -5.65 17.46
N PRO A 763 -12.97 -4.78 18.03
CA PRO A 763 -13.51 -4.94 19.39
C PRO A 763 -14.21 -6.28 19.63
N LEU A 764 -14.80 -6.86 18.59
CA LEU A 764 -15.43 -8.18 18.66
C LEU A 764 -14.37 -9.28 18.74
N PHE A 765 -13.21 -9.09 18.12
CA PHE A 765 -12.14 -10.08 18.06
C PHE A 765 -11.23 -10.04 19.29
N ARG A 766 -10.93 -8.87 19.85
CA ARG A 766 -10.29 -8.72 21.16
C ARG A 766 -11.02 -9.52 22.24
N LYS A 767 -12.34 -9.54 22.22
CA LYS A 767 -13.16 -10.34 23.12
C LYS A 767 -12.95 -11.85 22.97
N VAL A 768 -12.44 -12.32 21.85
CA VAL A 768 -12.07 -13.72 21.61
C VAL A 768 -10.67 -14.01 22.15
N MET A 769 -9.70 -13.13 21.88
CA MET A 769 -8.28 -13.33 22.19
C MET A 769 -7.92 -13.03 23.66
N GLU A 770 -8.44 -11.91 24.21
CA GLU A 770 -8.14 -11.50 25.59
C GLU A 770 -8.32 -12.59 26.66
N PRO A 771 -9.37 -13.43 26.62
CA PRO A 771 -9.50 -14.49 27.62
C PRO A 771 -8.34 -15.46 27.65
N TYR A 772 -7.67 -15.68 26.51
CA TYR A 772 -6.57 -16.65 26.42
C TYR A 772 -5.24 -16.10 26.89
N GLN A 773 -5.04 -14.77 26.97
CA GLN A 773 -3.83 -14.15 27.52
C GLN A 773 -3.60 -14.54 28.99
N ASP A 774 -4.69 -14.70 29.74
CA ASP A 774 -4.68 -14.98 31.18
C ASP A 774 -5.06 -16.46 31.46
N GLN A 775 -4.76 -17.36 30.51
CA GLN A 775 -4.99 -18.78 30.75
C GLN A 775 -4.17 -19.30 31.93
N THR A 776 -4.81 -20.14 32.74
CA THR A 776 -4.16 -20.89 33.82
C THR A 776 -4.12 -22.36 33.46
N GLU A 777 -3.12 -23.08 33.94
CA GLU A 777 -2.94 -24.50 33.71
C GLU A 777 -2.69 -25.21 35.06
N ASP A 778 -3.63 -26.07 35.49
CA ASP A 778 -3.58 -26.82 36.72
C ASP A 778 -3.36 -28.30 36.44
N LEU A 779 -2.35 -28.89 37.06
CA LEU A 779 -2.15 -30.34 37.02
C LEU A 779 -3.28 -31.05 37.77
N VAL A 780 -4.04 -31.89 37.05
CA VAL A 780 -5.11 -32.72 37.65
C VAL A 780 -4.57 -34.06 38.07
N SER A 781 -3.80 -34.74 37.23
CA SER A 781 -3.17 -36.02 37.55
C SER A 781 -1.95 -36.27 36.65
N ALA A 782 -0.99 -36.99 37.18
CA ALA A 782 0.14 -37.53 36.43
C ALA A 782 0.39 -38.96 36.92
N GLY A 783 0.31 -39.94 36.03
CA GLY A 783 0.50 -41.34 36.38
C GLY A 783 1.37 -42.08 35.34
N LYS A 784 2.17 -43.04 35.82
CA LYS A 784 2.95 -43.94 34.95
C LYS A 784 2.00 -44.89 34.20
N THR A 785 2.32 -45.16 32.96
CA THR A 785 1.71 -46.23 32.15
C THR A 785 2.74 -47.32 31.85
N ALA A 786 2.34 -48.38 31.15
CA ALA A 786 3.27 -49.44 30.78
C ALA A 786 4.48 -48.91 29.96
N ASN A 787 4.26 -47.92 29.09
CA ASN A 787 5.24 -47.43 28.13
C ASN A 787 5.68 -45.99 28.44
N GLY A 788 5.16 -45.36 29.53
CA GLY A 788 5.51 -43.97 29.80
C GLY A 788 4.66 -43.29 30.85
N TRP A 789 4.04 -42.17 30.51
CA TRP A 789 3.21 -41.36 31.41
C TRP A 789 1.94 -40.88 30.74
N LYS A 790 0.88 -40.77 31.53
CA LYS A 790 -0.33 -40.02 31.19
C LYS A 790 -0.50 -38.86 32.13
N VAL A 791 -0.61 -37.66 31.62
CA VAL A 791 -0.77 -36.39 32.34
C VAL A 791 -2.09 -35.77 31.95
N VAL A 792 -2.87 -35.35 32.93
CA VAL A 792 -4.12 -34.63 32.70
C VAL A 792 -3.99 -33.26 33.33
N THR A 793 -4.17 -32.22 32.52
CA THR A 793 -4.16 -30.82 32.97
C THR A 793 -5.51 -30.18 32.68
N ARG A 794 -5.90 -29.24 33.53
CA ARG A 794 -7.03 -28.35 33.28
C ARG A 794 -6.47 -27.01 32.80
N VAL A 795 -6.85 -26.58 31.62
CA VAL A 795 -6.55 -25.25 31.11
C VAL A 795 -7.82 -24.41 31.20
N SER A 796 -7.74 -23.27 31.86
CA SER A 796 -8.91 -22.42 32.12
C SER A 796 -8.61 -20.98 31.74
N ASN A 797 -9.60 -20.31 31.18
CA ASN A 797 -9.63 -18.87 31.00
C ASN A 797 -10.95 -18.30 31.53
N ARG A 798 -11.17 -16.97 31.41
CA ARG A 798 -12.39 -16.30 31.92
C ARG A 798 -13.71 -16.86 31.35
N LYS A 799 -13.68 -17.53 30.19
CA LYS A 799 -14.91 -17.95 29.45
C LYS A 799 -15.00 -19.45 29.20
N GLN A 800 -13.87 -20.16 29.27
CA GLN A 800 -13.79 -21.56 28.81
C GLN A 800 -12.97 -22.40 29.79
N LYS A 801 -13.26 -23.68 29.84
CA LYS A 801 -12.47 -24.69 30.55
C LYS A 801 -12.19 -25.85 29.62
N PHE A 802 -10.95 -26.27 29.57
CA PHE A 802 -10.48 -27.39 28.78
C PHE A 802 -9.81 -28.43 29.66
N THR A 803 -9.92 -29.66 29.24
CA THR A 803 -9.08 -30.75 29.73
C THR A 803 -8.10 -31.09 28.63
N VAL A 804 -6.82 -31.09 28.97
CA VAL A 804 -5.74 -31.56 28.10
C VAL A 804 -5.20 -32.85 28.63
N THR A 805 -5.24 -33.89 27.79
CA THR A 805 -4.66 -35.18 28.13
C THR A 805 -3.42 -35.41 27.30
N ASP A 806 -2.26 -35.43 27.94
CA ASP A 806 -0.98 -35.73 27.33
C ASP A 806 -0.55 -37.17 27.63
N THR A 807 -0.10 -37.90 26.62
CA THR A 807 0.62 -39.15 26.82
C THR A 807 2.04 -39.00 26.30
N TYR A 808 3.01 -39.43 27.10
CA TYR A 808 4.42 -39.47 26.76
C TYR A 808 4.84 -40.95 26.78
N GLU A 809 5.04 -41.53 25.60
CA GLU A 809 5.36 -42.94 25.45
C GLU A 809 6.75 -43.10 24.79
N GLY A 810 7.55 -43.98 25.33
CA GLY A 810 8.86 -44.27 24.72
C GLY A 810 8.68 -44.91 23.35
N VAL A 811 9.57 -44.56 22.44
CA VAL A 811 9.76 -45.18 21.11
C VAL A 811 11.24 -45.36 20.84
N GLU A 812 11.60 -46.02 19.76
CA GLU A 812 13.01 -46.15 19.38
C GLU A 812 13.66 -44.77 19.16
N GLY A 813 14.65 -44.48 20.00
CA GLY A 813 15.43 -43.21 19.94
C GLY A 813 14.70 -41.95 20.40
N GLY A 814 13.54 -42.04 21.10
CA GLY A 814 12.83 -40.87 21.52
C GLY A 814 11.50 -41.08 22.21
N ILE A 815 10.64 -40.12 22.15
CA ILE A 815 9.31 -40.10 22.78
C ILE A 815 8.22 -39.72 21.78
N LEU A 816 7.13 -40.47 21.79
CA LEU A 816 5.86 -40.07 21.16
C LEU A 816 5.06 -39.23 22.17
N VAL A 817 4.73 -38.02 21.76
CA VAL A 817 3.81 -37.14 22.47
C VAL A 817 2.46 -37.17 21.76
N THR A 818 1.41 -37.48 22.48
CA THR A 818 0.02 -37.34 22.02
C THR A 818 -0.69 -36.40 22.99
N SER A 819 -1.22 -35.30 22.49
CA SER A 819 -1.97 -34.30 23.27
C SER A 819 -3.39 -34.18 22.73
N VAL A 820 -4.37 -34.30 23.58
CA VAL A 820 -5.79 -34.19 23.24
C VAL A 820 -6.41 -33.05 24.03
N LEU A 821 -6.97 -32.09 23.31
CA LEU A 821 -7.70 -30.93 23.82
C LEU A 821 -9.19 -31.25 23.79
N HIS A 822 -9.86 -31.14 24.93
CA HIS A 822 -11.30 -31.30 25.07
C HIS A 822 -11.92 -30.14 25.85
N CYS A 823 -12.92 -29.46 25.30
CA CYS A 823 -13.61 -28.37 25.99
C CYS A 823 -14.66 -28.90 26.94
N THR A 824 -14.51 -28.64 28.22
CA THR A 824 -15.40 -29.07 29.28
C THR A 824 -16.48 -28.06 29.65
N ALA A 825 -16.24 -26.78 29.39
CA ALA A 825 -17.21 -25.72 29.62
C ALA A 825 -16.93 -24.49 28.73
N GLY A 826 -17.99 -23.80 28.32
CA GLY A 826 -17.92 -22.64 27.44
C GLY A 826 -18.11 -23.00 25.98
N GLY A 827 -17.73 -22.10 25.08
CA GLY A 827 -17.85 -22.24 23.61
C GLY A 827 -17.13 -21.12 22.89
N GLY A 828 -17.37 -20.99 21.59
CA GLY A 828 -16.71 -20.01 20.75
C GLY A 828 -15.53 -20.62 19.95
N THR A 829 -14.49 -19.84 19.69
CA THR A 829 -13.32 -20.27 18.92
C THR A 829 -12.09 -20.45 19.82
N VAL A 830 -11.15 -21.29 19.36
CA VAL A 830 -9.82 -21.48 19.96
C VAL A 830 -8.78 -20.93 18.98
N PRO A 831 -8.00 -19.92 19.35
CA PRO A 831 -7.05 -19.30 18.43
C PRO A 831 -5.90 -20.21 18.00
N ARG A 832 -5.46 -21.09 18.90
CA ARG A 832 -4.31 -22.00 18.73
C ARG A 832 -4.47 -23.25 19.59
N PHE A 833 -3.91 -24.35 19.16
CA PHE A 833 -3.63 -25.49 20.01
C PHE A 833 -2.25 -26.04 19.73
N GLY A 834 -1.35 -25.86 20.68
CA GLY A 834 0.05 -26.28 20.58
C GLY A 834 0.68 -26.64 21.91
N LYS A 835 1.90 -27.19 21.82
CA LYS A 835 2.80 -27.46 22.94
C LYS A 835 4.07 -26.64 22.75
N CYS A 836 4.40 -25.80 23.72
CA CYS A 836 5.60 -24.97 23.71
C CYS A 836 6.71 -25.61 24.56
N PHE A 837 7.94 -25.59 24.05
CA PHE A 837 9.17 -26.06 24.71
C PHE A 837 10.19 -24.94 24.71
N ARG A 838 10.67 -24.58 25.89
CA ARG A 838 11.80 -23.64 26.01
C ARG A 838 13.12 -24.40 26.00
N LEU A 839 14.01 -23.99 25.14
CA LEU A 839 15.42 -24.36 25.07
C LEU A 839 16.28 -23.14 25.46
N ASP A 840 17.52 -23.40 25.82
CA ASP A 840 18.53 -22.36 26.06
C ASP A 840 18.76 -21.56 24.77
N GLU A 841 19.11 -20.28 24.88
CA GLU A 841 19.33 -19.38 23.75
C GLU A 841 20.46 -19.80 22.80
N VAL A 842 21.39 -20.65 23.27
CA VAL A 842 22.44 -21.21 22.43
C VAL A 842 21.93 -22.16 21.35
N PHE A 843 20.68 -22.64 21.44
CA PHE A 843 20.02 -23.42 20.41
C PHE A 843 19.52 -22.48 19.31
N ASP A 844 20.39 -22.13 18.37
CA ASP A 844 20.10 -21.13 17.34
C ASP A 844 20.03 -21.68 15.90
N LYS A 845 20.58 -22.85 15.66
CA LYS A 845 20.56 -23.49 14.32
C LYS A 845 19.23 -24.22 14.14
N VAL A 846 18.41 -23.77 13.21
CA VAL A 846 17.09 -24.29 12.89
C VAL A 846 17.13 -25.02 11.54
N ARG A 847 16.53 -26.22 11.45
CA ARG A 847 16.18 -26.86 10.17
C ARG A 847 14.77 -27.38 10.25
N TYR A 848 13.97 -27.16 9.20
CA TYR A 848 12.62 -27.70 9.13
C TYR A 848 12.22 -28.04 7.69
N VAL A 849 11.27 -28.98 7.54
CA VAL A 849 10.60 -29.29 6.27
C VAL A 849 9.15 -28.88 6.38
N GLY A 850 8.80 -27.79 5.72
CA GLY A 850 7.47 -27.19 5.77
C GLY A 850 7.38 -25.99 4.81
N ARG A 851 6.34 -25.18 4.92
CA ARG A 851 6.23 -23.92 4.15
C ARG A 851 7.43 -23.03 4.47
N CYS A 852 8.14 -22.57 3.44
CA CYS A 852 9.43 -21.90 3.63
C CYS A 852 9.35 -20.42 4.08
N GLY A 853 8.19 -19.95 4.55
CA GLY A 853 7.98 -18.60 5.08
C GLY A 853 6.73 -18.50 5.95
N GLU A 854 6.47 -17.29 6.42
CA GLU A 854 5.33 -16.94 7.27
C GLU A 854 4.02 -17.40 6.65
N SER A 855 3.30 -18.33 7.28
CA SER A 855 2.12 -18.95 6.70
C SER A 855 1.05 -19.28 7.76
N TYR A 856 -0.20 -19.01 7.38
CA TYR A 856 -1.41 -19.26 8.15
C TYR A 856 -2.46 -19.91 7.24
N ASN A 857 -3.50 -20.50 7.77
CA ASN A 857 -4.44 -21.28 6.98
C ASN A 857 -5.20 -20.45 5.90
N ASP A 858 -5.28 -19.15 6.04
CA ASP A 858 -5.84 -18.19 5.08
C ASP A 858 -4.77 -17.41 4.27
N MET A 859 -3.47 -17.69 4.52
CA MET A 859 -2.33 -17.03 3.87
C MET A 859 -1.12 -17.97 3.84
N LYS A 860 -1.05 -18.94 2.92
CA LYS A 860 0.01 -19.97 2.91
C LYS A 860 0.58 -20.33 1.54
N ASP A 861 -0.19 -20.15 0.48
CA ASP A 861 0.15 -20.76 -0.82
C ASP A 861 1.28 -20.04 -1.57
N GLN A 862 1.66 -18.85 -1.11
CA GLN A 862 2.83 -18.09 -1.57
C GLN A 862 4.18 -18.75 -1.21
N PHE A 863 4.18 -19.68 -0.26
CA PHE A 863 5.40 -20.35 0.18
C PHE A 863 5.34 -21.84 -0.12
N PRO A 864 6.22 -22.35 -0.99
CA PRO A 864 6.34 -23.79 -1.23
C PRO A 864 6.90 -24.53 -0.01
N ILE A 865 6.56 -25.80 0.10
CA ILE A 865 7.15 -26.70 1.09
C ILE A 865 8.58 -27.01 0.66
N LYS A 866 9.54 -26.68 1.53
CA LYS A 866 10.98 -26.88 1.29
C LYS A 866 11.66 -27.42 2.54
N ASP A 867 12.86 -27.93 2.38
CA ASP A 867 13.82 -28.20 3.47
C ASP A 867 14.62 -26.91 3.69
N VAL A 868 14.44 -26.28 4.84
CA VAL A 868 14.99 -24.97 5.16
C VAL A 868 15.93 -25.08 6.34
N THR A 869 17.10 -24.42 6.23
CA THR A 869 18.05 -24.21 7.33
C THR A 869 18.23 -22.71 7.54
N CYS A 870 18.07 -22.26 8.78
CA CYS A 870 18.11 -20.84 9.15
C CYS A 870 18.50 -20.67 10.63
N THR A 871 18.49 -19.44 11.12
CA THR A 871 18.61 -19.12 12.57
C THR A 871 17.22 -18.92 13.20
N VAL A 872 17.18 -18.80 14.51
CA VAL A 872 15.93 -18.44 15.23
C VAL A 872 15.43 -17.06 14.84
N ALA A 873 16.36 -16.13 14.59
CA ALA A 873 16.01 -14.77 14.14
C ALA A 873 15.33 -14.76 12.77
N ASP A 874 15.74 -15.64 11.84
CA ASP A 874 15.17 -15.75 10.49
C ASP A 874 13.75 -16.36 10.50
N MET A 875 13.29 -16.86 11.63
CA MET A 875 11.94 -17.43 11.75
C MET A 875 10.86 -16.37 11.90
N THR A 876 11.20 -15.14 12.30
CA THR A 876 10.24 -14.05 12.56
C THR A 876 10.30 -12.97 11.48
N GLU A 877 9.15 -12.38 11.15
CA GLU A 877 9.08 -11.24 10.21
C GLU A 877 9.53 -9.94 10.90
N PRO A 878 10.18 -9.04 10.18
CA PRO A 878 10.71 -7.80 10.73
C PRO A 878 9.66 -6.68 10.83
N ASN A 879 8.46 -6.99 11.34
CA ASN A 879 7.42 -5.98 11.51
C ASN A 879 7.91 -4.78 12.32
N ILE A 880 7.58 -3.56 11.90
CA ILE A 880 7.96 -2.32 12.59
C ILE A 880 7.44 -2.34 14.03
N ARG A 881 6.16 -2.67 14.21
CA ARG A 881 5.59 -3.02 15.51
C ARG A 881 5.58 -4.53 15.67
N PRO A 882 6.36 -5.10 16.59
CA PRO A 882 6.40 -6.54 16.83
C PRO A 882 5.01 -7.09 17.18
N GLN A 883 4.65 -8.20 16.55
CA GLN A 883 3.36 -8.87 16.70
C GLN A 883 3.49 -10.36 16.42
N GLU A 884 2.40 -11.16 16.49
CA GLU A 884 2.46 -12.58 16.16
C GLU A 884 3.18 -12.80 14.83
N SER A 885 4.13 -13.71 14.83
CA SER A 885 4.97 -14.01 13.67
C SER A 885 5.66 -15.36 13.85
N GLY A 886 6.25 -15.87 12.78
CA GLY A 886 7.08 -17.08 12.83
C GLY A 886 6.31 -18.39 12.61
N ASN A 887 5.03 -18.36 12.27
CA ASN A 887 4.28 -19.57 11.98
C ASN A 887 4.69 -20.19 10.63
N ARG A 888 4.92 -21.51 10.63
CA ARG A 888 5.21 -22.32 9.45
C ARG A 888 4.22 -23.47 9.36
N MET A 889 3.43 -23.49 8.31
CA MET A 889 2.46 -24.56 8.07
C MET A 889 3.08 -25.77 7.37
N ASP A 890 2.33 -26.83 7.40
CA ASP A 890 2.66 -28.08 6.68
C ASP A 890 4.02 -28.67 7.09
N CYS A 891 4.43 -28.54 8.36
CA CYS A 891 5.71 -29.07 8.82
C CYS A 891 5.64 -30.58 9.09
N THR A 892 6.63 -31.34 8.60
CA THR A 892 6.80 -32.77 8.88
C THR A 892 7.94 -33.04 9.84
N VAL A 893 8.99 -32.25 9.82
CA VAL A 893 10.11 -32.33 10.75
C VAL A 893 10.64 -30.92 11.03
N ALA A 894 11.09 -30.71 12.28
CA ALA A 894 11.83 -29.53 12.68
C ALA A 894 12.94 -29.93 13.65
N SER A 895 14.08 -29.27 13.63
CA SER A 895 15.12 -29.45 14.62
C SER A 895 15.79 -28.13 14.98
N VAL A 896 16.22 -28.04 16.24
CA VAL A 896 17.04 -26.94 16.75
C VAL A 896 18.31 -27.50 17.37
N SER A 897 19.45 -26.85 17.16
CA SER A 897 20.76 -27.34 17.62
C SER A 897 21.64 -26.19 18.11
N ASP A 898 22.46 -26.51 19.12
CA ASP A 898 23.57 -25.66 19.59
C ASP A 898 24.95 -26.08 18.99
N GLY A 899 24.90 -27.04 18.03
CA GLY A 899 26.11 -27.63 17.44
C GLY A 899 26.71 -28.83 18.20
N LYS A 900 26.24 -29.09 19.43
CA LYS A 900 26.60 -30.27 20.23
C LYS A 900 25.42 -31.20 20.46
N VAL A 901 24.27 -30.63 20.70
CA VAL A 901 23.00 -31.31 20.90
C VAL A 901 22.00 -30.84 19.89
N LYS A 902 21.21 -31.77 19.36
CA LYS A 902 20.11 -31.51 18.43
C LYS A 902 18.82 -32.04 19.02
N VAL A 903 17.78 -31.20 19.07
CA VAL A 903 16.42 -31.56 19.42
C VAL A 903 15.59 -31.60 18.16
N THR A 904 15.02 -32.76 17.85
CA THR A 904 14.20 -32.97 16.65
C THR A 904 12.75 -33.21 17.03
N PHE A 905 11.83 -32.54 16.37
CA PHE A 905 10.37 -32.71 16.42
C PHE A 905 9.91 -33.27 15.09
N GLU A 906 9.21 -34.39 15.08
CA GLU A 906 8.74 -35.05 13.85
C GLU A 906 7.22 -35.25 13.94
N ALA A 907 6.47 -34.77 12.95
CA ALA A 907 5.02 -34.91 12.86
C ALA A 907 4.60 -36.39 12.73
N VAL A 908 3.48 -36.76 13.36
CA VAL A 908 2.91 -38.13 13.30
C VAL A 908 1.46 -38.07 12.82
N ASP A 909 1.14 -38.93 11.87
CA ASP A 909 -0.15 -39.11 11.21
C ASP A 909 -0.56 -37.97 10.28
N ARG A 910 -0.21 -36.72 10.57
CA ARG A 910 -0.48 -35.53 9.76
C ARG A 910 0.58 -34.45 9.98
N PRO A 911 0.77 -33.50 9.01
CA PRO A 911 1.66 -32.37 9.24
C PRO A 911 1.20 -31.54 10.45
N VAL A 912 2.13 -30.83 11.04
CA VAL A 912 1.90 -29.90 12.15
C VAL A 912 2.24 -28.46 11.71
N GLU A 913 1.82 -27.50 12.51
CA GLU A 913 2.33 -26.13 12.39
C GLU A 913 3.47 -25.93 13.40
N LEU A 914 4.41 -25.10 13.03
CA LEU A 914 5.64 -24.83 13.78
C LEU A 914 5.80 -23.33 13.98
N ALA A 915 6.12 -22.91 15.22
CA ALA A 915 6.65 -21.59 15.47
C ALA A 915 7.91 -21.71 16.33
N ILE A 916 8.97 -20.98 15.97
CA ILE A 916 10.21 -20.90 16.75
C ILE A 916 10.54 -19.43 16.95
N LYS A 917 10.60 -18.98 18.21
CA LYS A 917 10.74 -17.56 18.56
C LYS A 917 11.84 -17.36 19.61
N PRO A 918 12.51 -16.19 19.63
CA PRO A 918 13.50 -15.86 20.64
C PRO A 918 12.90 -15.41 21.98
N TYR A 919 11.58 -15.25 22.06
CA TYR A 919 10.81 -14.77 23.22
C TYR A 919 9.43 -15.45 23.29
N THR A 920 8.70 -15.23 24.38
CA THR A 920 7.34 -15.75 24.55
C THR A 920 6.31 -14.87 23.82
N ASP A 921 5.18 -15.45 23.42
CA ASP A 921 4.05 -14.68 22.88
C ASP A 921 3.53 -13.60 23.82
N LYS A 922 3.63 -13.83 25.14
CA LYS A 922 3.23 -12.84 26.15
C LYS A 922 4.19 -11.65 26.19
N ALA A 923 5.48 -11.88 26.06
CA ALA A 923 6.48 -10.79 25.99
C ALA A 923 6.26 -9.97 24.71
N LEU A 924 6.02 -10.65 23.57
CA LEU A 924 5.78 -10.02 22.28
C LEU A 924 4.62 -9.02 22.32
N CYS A 925 3.53 -9.33 23.05
CA CYS A 925 2.38 -8.42 23.18
C CYS A 925 2.69 -7.08 23.87
N GLY A 926 3.79 -6.99 24.60
CA GLY A 926 4.23 -5.77 25.28
C GLY A 926 5.23 -4.93 24.49
N MET A 927 5.65 -5.38 23.31
CA MET A 927 6.65 -4.71 22.48
C MET A 927 5.96 -3.71 21.54
N ASN A 928 6.52 -2.53 21.42
CA ASN A 928 6.03 -1.50 20.48
C ASN A 928 7.00 -1.27 19.32
N HIS A 929 8.29 -1.56 19.52
CA HIS A 929 9.34 -1.37 18.52
C HIS A 929 10.29 -2.56 18.51
N ARG A 930 10.98 -2.80 17.41
CA ARG A 930 11.95 -3.88 17.29
C ARG A 930 13.08 -3.82 18.31
N LYS A 931 13.47 -2.62 18.75
CA LYS A 931 14.46 -2.45 19.83
C LYS A 931 14.01 -3.03 21.17
N ASP A 932 12.71 -3.29 21.35
CA ASP A 932 12.15 -3.92 22.56
C ASP A 932 12.32 -5.45 22.55
N GLU A 933 12.72 -6.02 21.41
CA GLU A 933 12.93 -7.46 21.24
C GLU A 933 14.16 -7.91 22.03
N VAL A 934 13.92 -8.65 23.11
CA VAL A 934 14.99 -9.23 23.93
C VAL A 934 14.88 -10.74 23.88
N ARG A 935 15.93 -11.39 23.41
CA ARG A 935 16.01 -12.86 23.40
C ARG A 935 16.10 -13.38 24.82
N THR A 936 15.22 -14.30 25.19
CA THR A 936 15.15 -14.92 26.52
C THR A 936 15.26 -16.45 26.47
N GLY A 937 15.46 -16.99 25.28
CA GLY A 937 15.57 -18.42 25.05
C GLY A 937 15.30 -18.78 23.59
N THR A 938 15.07 -20.04 23.31
CA THR A 938 14.52 -20.54 22.06
C THR A 938 13.22 -21.27 22.36
N TYR A 939 12.11 -20.69 21.96
CA TYR A 939 10.77 -21.20 22.21
C TYR A 939 10.25 -21.92 20.99
N VAL A 940 10.18 -23.25 21.04
CA VAL A 940 9.69 -24.12 19.99
C VAL A 940 8.26 -24.51 20.27
N THR A 941 7.32 -24.13 19.43
CA THR A 941 5.90 -24.46 19.56
C THR A 941 5.50 -25.40 18.43
N ILE A 942 5.08 -26.60 18.77
CA ILE A 942 4.49 -27.57 17.83
C ILE A 942 2.97 -27.49 17.98
N GLN A 943 2.26 -27.26 16.89
CA GLN A 943 0.84 -26.92 16.90
C GLN A 943 0.01 -27.87 16.04
N ALA A 944 -1.21 -28.19 16.51
CA ALA A 944 -2.21 -28.84 15.70
C ALA A 944 -2.84 -27.87 14.69
N PHE A 945 -2.95 -26.60 15.12
CA PHE A 945 -3.49 -25.51 14.31
C PHE A 945 -3.22 -24.14 14.94
N GLN A 946 -3.24 -23.13 14.11
CA GLN A 946 -3.43 -21.71 14.44
C GLN A 946 -4.50 -21.14 13.51
N GLN A 947 -5.39 -20.28 14.01
CA GLN A 947 -6.41 -19.64 13.18
C GLN A 947 -5.79 -18.67 12.16
N GLY A 948 -6.58 -18.32 11.15
CA GLY A 948 -6.19 -17.34 10.14
C GLY A 948 -5.91 -15.95 10.69
N ILE A 949 -5.46 -15.08 9.82
CA ILE A 949 -5.12 -13.68 10.12
C ILE A 949 -6.28 -12.73 9.79
N GLY A 950 -6.94 -12.92 8.64
CA GLY A 950 -7.97 -12.00 8.16
C GLY A 950 -7.42 -10.63 7.76
N THR A 951 -8.28 -9.63 7.81
CA THR A 951 -7.99 -8.21 7.50
C THR A 951 -8.68 -7.27 8.49
N GLY A 952 -8.79 -7.69 9.75
CA GLY A 952 -9.65 -7.07 10.76
C GLY A 952 -9.19 -5.70 11.29
N ALA A 953 -8.02 -5.20 10.89
CA ALA A 953 -7.55 -3.87 11.27
C ALA A 953 -8.49 -2.78 10.72
N CYS A 954 -8.93 -2.92 9.47
CA CYS A 954 -9.94 -2.06 8.85
C CYS A 954 -10.93 -2.83 7.96
N GLY A 955 -10.66 -4.10 7.67
CA GLY A 955 -11.46 -4.96 6.80
C GLY A 955 -12.28 -6.00 7.54
N PRO A 956 -12.78 -7.01 6.83
CA PRO A 956 -13.51 -8.13 7.42
C PRO A 956 -12.62 -9.01 8.28
N ASN A 957 -13.22 -9.53 9.33
CA ASN A 957 -12.60 -10.56 10.18
C ASN A 957 -12.28 -11.85 9.42
N ILE A 958 -11.50 -12.73 10.09
CA ILE A 958 -11.18 -14.07 9.63
C ILE A 958 -12.47 -14.79 9.20
N MET A 959 -12.47 -15.42 8.01
CA MET A 959 -13.59 -16.18 7.50
C MET A 959 -13.89 -17.42 8.40
N PRO A 960 -15.15 -17.86 8.50
CA PRO A 960 -15.54 -18.94 9.40
C PRO A 960 -14.75 -20.24 9.22
N GLU A 961 -14.39 -20.59 7.99
CA GLU A 961 -13.63 -21.80 7.64
C GLU A 961 -12.19 -21.80 8.16
N PHE A 962 -11.64 -20.64 8.49
CA PHE A 962 -10.30 -20.46 9.05
C PHE A 962 -10.28 -20.29 10.57
N ARG A 963 -11.41 -20.56 11.23
CA ARG A 963 -11.57 -20.55 12.69
C ARG A 963 -11.73 -21.95 13.22
N TYR A 964 -11.33 -22.20 14.45
CA TYR A 964 -11.42 -23.49 15.11
C TYR A 964 -12.42 -23.41 16.27
N SER A 965 -13.42 -24.29 16.26
CA SER A 965 -14.48 -24.32 17.29
C SER A 965 -13.99 -24.92 18.61
N ALA A 966 -14.25 -24.24 19.73
CA ALA A 966 -13.98 -24.83 21.06
C ALA A 966 -14.80 -26.07 21.35
N LYS A 967 -15.91 -26.35 20.65
CA LYS A 967 -16.79 -27.51 20.87
C LYS A 967 -16.26 -28.78 20.21
N GLN A 968 -15.17 -28.72 19.49
CA GLN A 968 -14.54 -29.84 18.81
C GLN A 968 -13.31 -30.32 19.57
N ASP A 969 -13.10 -31.64 19.64
CA ASP A 969 -11.87 -32.22 20.17
C ASP A 969 -10.74 -32.13 19.14
N TYR A 970 -9.52 -31.86 19.62
CA TYR A 970 -8.35 -31.77 18.76
C TYR A 970 -7.23 -32.65 19.29
N THR A 971 -6.54 -33.31 18.38
CA THR A 971 -5.40 -34.17 18.70
C THR A 971 -4.15 -33.68 18.02
N LEU A 972 -3.07 -33.54 18.77
CA LEU A 972 -1.72 -33.22 18.30
C LEU A 972 -0.82 -34.42 18.60
N LYS A 973 -0.10 -34.93 17.57
CA LYS A 973 0.86 -36.04 17.73
C LYS A 973 2.20 -35.67 17.07
N PHE A 974 3.29 -35.90 17.82
CA PHE A 974 4.65 -35.70 17.29
C PHE A 974 5.65 -36.49 18.11
N LEU A 975 6.81 -36.76 17.51
CA LEU A 975 7.95 -37.37 18.17
C LEU A 975 8.93 -36.29 18.63
N ILE A 976 9.58 -36.53 19.77
CA ILE A 976 10.75 -35.75 20.22
C ILE A 976 11.95 -36.67 20.30
N ARG A 977 13.07 -36.26 19.67
CA ARG A 977 14.37 -36.90 19.82
C ARG A 977 15.39 -35.88 20.28
N VAL A 978 16.23 -36.28 21.23
CA VAL A 978 17.37 -35.48 21.66
C VAL A 978 18.62 -36.34 21.45
N GLU A 979 19.52 -35.86 20.64
CA GLU A 979 20.70 -36.59 20.21
C GLU A 979 21.91 -35.68 20.11
N GLU A 980 23.13 -36.28 20.06
CA GLU A 980 24.33 -35.51 19.72
C GLU A 980 24.22 -34.95 18.30
N ALA A 981 24.59 -33.69 18.13
CA ALA A 981 24.65 -33.08 16.80
C ALA A 981 25.86 -33.65 16.06
N LYS A 982 25.60 -34.31 14.94
CA LYS A 982 26.67 -34.84 14.05
C LYS A 982 27.16 -33.73 13.15
#